data_b78a791913ad5bafbfb4200363307362
#
_entry.id   b78a791913ad5bafbfb4200363307362
#
_cell.length_a   1.000
_cell.length_b   1.000
_cell.length_c   1.000
_cell.angle_alpha   90.00
_cell.angle_beta   90.00
_cell.angle_gamma   90.00
#
_symmetry.space_group_name_H-M   'P 1'
#
loop_
_entity.id
_entity.type
_entity.pdbx_description
1 polymer ?
#
loop_
_entity_poly.entity_id
_entity_poly.type
_entity_poly.pdbx_seq_one_letter_code
_entity_poly.pdbx_strand_id
1 'polypeptide(L)'
;MRAAVFALLFLAIGVQAADFEVADIRVEGLQRIAAGTIFNYLPVQVGDQVSEGITGNIIRALYATGFFSDVKVEREGDVLIVVVRERPAIAQIDLSGNKSLKTDQLIQGLEEIGLAEGRVFNPAMLDRIKQELLRQYFSAGKYGVDVDSTISPLDRNRVAVRIAITEGRTARIKQINIIGNQAFSDKELLKQFDLGTTRWHSFYTKNDQYSKQKLGGDLEDLRSFYLDRGYVNFEITSTQVSISPDKDGMYVTIAIEEGDVYRVKDIKLAGESSVPTEELFPLIHLRRGEDFSRIKATESAERISELLGSEGYAFANVNAVPEIDEENKEVSITFFVDPGKRVYVRRINMEGNTRTRDVVLRREMRQLERAWFSTELVKRSRERLQRLGYFEDVTIETPAVPGLADQVDVDVRVKERPSGNLLAGVGFSQSQGILFNASVTQNNFLGTGKRVSLALNTSRSTQLYRLAYTNPYFTVDGISRGFDLSYRATNFDDLTGADYTTDVGIAEVNFGLPISDNSRAGLGFRYQYTHFFPGGASRLAQDFVDKNGDKFNDFFLTASYTRDSRDSAIFPNRGAVQRIFGEIAIPGSDLQYYRLNVQGRQYIPLTRRFTFALKGDLGYGAGYGDTEQLPFFDNFYAGGPQSVRGYEAYSLGPREFGGDEDPVGGNLKLTGSLEIYAPPPIGGRFENSVRLGAFFDFGNVWWTESNSLVEPTGFDLGELRYSTGLSFAWLSPVGALSLSLAYPVNSKDEDETQVFQFSFGQAF
;
A
#
# COMPACT_ATOMS: atom_id res chain seq x y z
N MET A 1 -73.51 -0.17 71.99
CA MET A 1 -73.02 -0.75 73.28
C MET A 1 -71.51 -0.92 73.13
N ARG A 2 -70.82 0.00 73.70
CA ARG A 2 -69.71 -0.03 74.64
C ARG A 2 -68.70 -1.18 74.39
N ALA A 3 -67.52 -0.89 73.91
CA ALA A 3 -66.28 -1.64 74.09
C ALA A 3 -65.11 -0.67 74.25
N ALA A 4 -64.35 -0.87 75.31
CA ALA A 4 -63.33 -0.01 75.84
C ALA A 4 -62.03 -0.11 75.01
N VAL A 5 -61.37 1.05 74.76
CA VAL A 5 -60.03 1.22 74.19
C VAL A 5 -59.03 1.05 75.33
N PHE A 6 -58.11 0.11 75.20
CA PHE A 6 -56.86 0.04 75.97
C PHE A 6 -55.70 0.56 75.15
N ALA A 7 -55.26 1.75 75.46
CA ALA A 7 -54.02 2.33 74.84
C ALA A 7 -52.80 1.84 75.61
N LEU A 8 -51.99 1.03 75.02
CA LEU A 8 -50.61 0.72 75.45
C LEU A 8 -49.62 1.74 74.84
N LEU A 9 -49.17 2.64 75.72
CA LEU A 9 -48.03 3.51 75.41
C LEU A 9 -46.77 2.67 75.40
N PHE A 10 -46.18 2.43 74.21
CA PHE A 10 -44.81 2.01 74.11
C PHE A 10 -43.91 3.26 74.16
N LEU A 11 -43.23 3.45 75.30
CA LEU A 11 -42.08 4.33 75.39
C LEU A 11 -40.96 3.72 74.54
N ALA A 12 -40.75 4.24 73.34
CA ALA A 12 -39.51 4.03 72.59
C ALA A 12 -38.41 4.85 73.28
N ILE A 13 -37.55 4.21 74.06
CA ILE A 13 -36.30 4.78 74.55
C ILE A 13 -35.40 4.82 73.33
N GLY A 14 -35.34 5.98 72.71
CA GLY A 14 -34.29 6.28 71.68
C GLY A 14 -32.99 6.22 72.42
N VAL A 15 -32.19 5.19 72.19
CA VAL A 15 -30.77 5.20 72.52
C VAL A 15 -30.09 6.21 71.56
N GLN A 16 -29.99 7.45 71.99
CA GLN A 16 -29.10 8.41 71.34
C GLN A 16 -27.66 7.89 71.52
N ALA A 17 -27.01 7.48 70.42
CA ALA A 17 -25.61 7.14 70.44
C ALA A 17 -24.84 8.43 70.81
N ALA A 18 -24.29 8.46 72.03
CA ALA A 18 -23.52 9.62 72.48
C ALA A 18 -22.24 9.78 71.64
N ASP A 19 -21.98 11.00 71.22
CA ASP A 19 -20.71 11.37 70.57
C ASP A 19 -19.56 10.92 71.47
N PHE A 20 -18.49 10.36 70.91
CA PHE A 20 -17.32 9.90 71.64
C PHE A 20 -16.03 10.36 70.93
N GLU A 21 -14.99 10.58 71.75
CA GLU A 21 -13.67 10.88 71.27
C GLU A 21 -12.94 9.58 70.90
N VAL A 22 -12.37 9.49 69.70
CA VAL A 22 -11.70 8.28 69.23
C VAL A 22 -10.31 8.16 69.85
N ALA A 23 -10.15 7.20 70.79
CA ALA A 23 -8.85 6.90 71.39
C ALA A 23 -7.96 6.02 70.50
N ASP A 24 -8.57 5.16 69.67
CA ASP A 24 -7.87 4.29 68.68
C ASP A 24 -8.81 3.90 67.53
N ILE A 25 -8.22 3.60 66.40
CA ILE A 25 -8.94 3.12 65.21
C ILE A 25 -8.42 1.74 64.83
N ARG A 26 -9.27 0.75 64.94
CA ARG A 26 -8.96 -0.63 64.55
C ARG A 26 -9.65 -0.99 63.24
N VAL A 27 -8.89 -1.60 62.33
CA VAL A 27 -9.44 -2.07 61.04
C VAL A 27 -9.42 -3.60 61.01
N GLU A 28 -10.58 -4.21 60.78
CA GLU A 28 -10.74 -5.66 60.73
C GLU A 28 -11.23 -6.11 59.35
N GLY A 29 -10.92 -7.37 59.00
CA GLY A 29 -11.35 -7.97 57.72
C GLY A 29 -10.45 -7.74 56.54
N LEU A 30 -9.28 -7.15 56.74
CA LEU A 30 -8.27 -6.97 55.70
C LEU A 30 -7.60 -8.29 55.32
N GLN A 31 -7.39 -8.50 54.06
CA GLN A 31 -6.70 -9.68 53.52
C GLN A 31 -5.51 -9.34 52.65
N ARG A 32 -5.60 -8.27 51.87
CA ARG A 32 -4.62 -7.88 50.84
C ARG A 32 -4.23 -6.40 50.93
N ILE A 33 -5.17 -5.57 51.35
CA ILE A 33 -4.96 -4.12 51.44
C ILE A 33 -4.29 -3.83 52.79
N ALA A 34 -3.24 -3.03 52.79
CA ALA A 34 -2.57 -2.62 54.05
C ALA A 34 -3.45 -1.65 54.82
N ALA A 35 -3.48 -1.80 56.19
CA ALA A 35 -4.26 -0.93 57.05
C ALA A 35 -3.95 0.57 56.85
N GLY A 36 -2.69 0.92 56.59
CA GLY A 36 -2.27 2.28 56.27
C GLY A 36 -2.95 2.90 55.04
N THR A 37 -3.35 2.07 54.05
CA THR A 37 -4.13 2.53 52.90
C THR A 37 -5.50 3.02 53.31
N ILE A 38 -6.17 2.30 54.27
CA ILE A 38 -7.48 2.69 54.76
C ILE A 38 -7.40 4.01 55.53
N PHE A 39 -6.41 4.15 56.42
CA PHE A 39 -6.23 5.37 57.17
C PHE A 39 -6.12 6.62 56.30
N ASN A 40 -5.54 6.52 55.10
CA ASN A 40 -5.49 7.64 54.18
C ASN A 40 -6.84 8.08 53.59
N TYR A 41 -7.82 7.21 53.63
CA TYR A 41 -9.18 7.49 53.12
C TYR A 41 -10.22 7.73 54.23
N LEU A 42 -9.84 7.51 55.49
CA LEU A 42 -10.74 7.79 56.60
C LEU A 42 -10.81 9.31 56.85
N PRO A 43 -12.03 9.86 56.89
CA PRO A 43 -12.25 11.28 57.23
C PRO A 43 -12.18 11.58 58.74
N VAL A 44 -11.59 10.66 59.56
CA VAL A 44 -11.48 10.72 61.01
C VAL A 44 -10.11 10.25 61.47
N GLN A 45 -9.54 10.94 62.44
CA GLN A 45 -8.27 10.60 63.08
C GLN A 45 -8.44 10.33 64.59
N VAL A 46 -7.43 9.73 65.20
CA VAL A 46 -7.39 9.57 66.69
C VAL A 46 -7.42 10.96 67.35
N GLY A 47 -8.34 11.15 68.28
CA GLY A 47 -8.63 12.43 68.94
C GLY A 47 -9.85 13.18 68.37
N ASP A 48 -10.42 12.74 67.26
CA ASP A 48 -11.62 13.35 66.70
C ASP A 48 -12.90 12.87 67.40
N GLN A 49 -13.93 13.74 67.46
CA GLN A 49 -15.26 13.37 67.95
C GLN A 49 -16.09 12.75 66.86
N VAL A 50 -16.57 11.52 67.07
CA VAL A 50 -17.39 10.79 66.10
C VAL A 50 -18.84 10.82 66.54
N SER A 51 -19.68 11.39 65.65
CA SER A 51 -21.14 11.37 65.71
C SER A 51 -21.72 10.41 64.66
N GLU A 52 -23.02 10.14 64.70
CA GLU A 52 -23.72 9.25 63.76
C GLU A 52 -23.59 9.73 62.30
N GLY A 53 -23.54 11.04 62.08
CA GLY A 53 -23.29 11.64 60.75
C GLY A 53 -21.90 11.37 60.20
N ILE A 54 -20.89 11.33 61.03
CA ILE A 54 -19.50 11.04 60.66
C ILE A 54 -19.33 9.57 60.28
N THR A 55 -20.00 8.66 61.01
CA THR A 55 -20.01 7.22 60.63
C THR A 55 -20.50 6.98 59.21
N GLY A 56 -21.56 7.70 58.78
CA GLY A 56 -22.01 7.65 57.37
C GLY A 56 -21.02 8.20 56.37
N ASN A 57 -20.20 9.19 56.78
CA ASN A 57 -19.12 9.73 55.92
C ASN A 57 -17.97 8.74 55.77
N ILE A 58 -17.57 8.06 56.87
CA ILE A 58 -16.58 6.98 56.84
C ILE A 58 -16.97 5.90 55.86
N ILE A 59 -18.21 5.39 56.01
CA ILE A 59 -18.74 4.35 55.14
C ILE A 59 -18.70 4.82 53.66
N ARG A 60 -19.20 6.03 53.38
CA ARG A 60 -19.19 6.59 52.01
C ARG A 60 -17.80 6.78 51.42
N ALA A 61 -16.86 7.27 52.23
CA ALA A 61 -15.48 7.47 51.80
C ALA A 61 -14.80 6.15 51.44
N LEU A 62 -14.96 5.13 52.23
CA LEU A 62 -14.41 3.80 51.98
C LEU A 62 -15.10 3.08 50.80
N TYR A 63 -16.42 3.20 50.65
CA TYR A 63 -17.10 2.66 49.46
C TYR A 63 -16.70 3.37 48.17
N ALA A 64 -16.46 4.68 48.24
CA ALA A 64 -16.02 5.46 47.07
C ALA A 64 -14.66 5.01 46.51
N THR A 65 -13.81 4.38 47.33
CA THR A 65 -12.53 3.79 46.87
C THR A 65 -12.72 2.61 45.91
N GLY A 66 -13.91 1.96 45.94
CA GLY A 66 -14.20 0.76 45.16
C GLY A 66 -13.54 -0.52 45.67
N PHE A 67 -12.73 -0.47 46.73
CA PHE A 67 -11.97 -1.61 47.24
C PHE A 67 -12.81 -2.60 48.03
N PHE A 68 -13.90 -2.14 48.61
CA PHE A 68 -14.69 -2.91 49.55
C PHE A 68 -16.08 -3.29 49.05
N SER A 69 -16.51 -4.51 49.34
CA SER A 69 -17.87 -5.00 49.07
C SER A 69 -18.82 -4.71 50.23
N ASP A 70 -18.27 -4.59 51.41
CA ASP A 70 -19.01 -4.25 52.62
C ASP A 70 -18.14 -3.44 53.59
N VAL A 71 -18.73 -2.45 54.27
CA VAL A 71 -18.07 -1.60 55.25
C VAL A 71 -19.05 -1.39 56.39
N LYS A 72 -18.64 -1.81 57.59
CA LYS A 72 -19.36 -1.56 58.83
C LYS A 72 -18.46 -0.76 59.78
N VAL A 73 -19.08 0.10 60.53
CA VAL A 73 -18.42 0.85 61.57
C VAL A 73 -19.07 0.50 62.89
N GLU A 74 -18.25 -0.02 63.77
CA GLU A 74 -18.66 -0.48 65.11
C GLU A 74 -17.88 0.30 66.17
N ARG A 75 -18.41 0.35 67.39
CA ARG A 75 -17.78 1.03 68.53
C ARG A 75 -17.57 0.05 69.66
N GLU A 76 -16.37 -0.02 70.19
CA GLU A 76 -16.04 -0.77 71.41
C GLU A 76 -15.38 0.18 72.45
N GLY A 77 -16.17 0.72 73.38
CA GLY A 77 -15.70 1.78 74.26
C GLY A 77 -15.39 3.07 73.54
N ASP A 78 -14.11 3.52 73.55
CA ASP A 78 -13.62 4.68 72.82
C ASP A 78 -12.77 4.29 71.58
N VAL A 79 -12.84 3.01 71.15
CA VAL A 79 -12.21 2.49 69.95
C VAL A 79 -13.21 2.45 68.82
N LEU A 80 -12.83 3.03 67.67
CA LEU A 80 -13.58 2.95 66.42
C LEU A 80 -13.11 1.72 65.65
N ILE A 81 -14.02 0.75 65.45
CA ILE A 81 -13.72 -0.48 64.69
C ILE A 81 -14.34 -0.35 63.33
N VAL A 82 -13.49 -0.37 62.29
CA VAL A 82 -13.92 -0.37 60.89
C VAL A 82 -13.78 -1.78 60.35
N VAL A 83 -14.91 -2.48 60.21
CA VAL A 83 -14.95 -3.83 59.66
C VAL A 83 -15.19 -3.75 58.16
N VAL A 84 -14.22 -4.21 57.40
CA VAL A 84 -14.30 -4.16 55.92
C VAL A 84 -14.29 -5.54 55.32
N ARG A 85 -14.95 -5.67 54.18
CA ARG A 85 -14.90 -6.88 53.35
C ARG A 85 -14.31 -6.48 51.98
N GLU A 86 -13.09 -6.89 51.73
CA GLU A 86 -12.40 -6.55 50.49
C GLU A 86 -13.08 -7.20 49.28
N ARG A 87 -13.17 -6.45 48.17
CA ARG A 87 -13.45 -7.00 46.84
C ARG A 87 -12.28 -7.84 46.36
N PRO A 88 -12.50 -8.98 45.69
CA PRO A 88 -11.42 -9.78 45.14
C PRO A 88 -10.68 -9.05 44.05
N ALA A 89 -9.39 -9.38 43.83
CA ALA A 89 -8.64 -8.92 42.68
C ALA A 89 -8.73 -9.92 41.53
N ILE A 90 -8.66 -9.41 40.31
CA ILE A 90 -8.61 -10.23 39.11
C ILE A 90 -7.18 -10.82 39.00
N ALA A 91 -7.09 -12.16 39.07
CA ALA A 91 -5.82 -12.88 38.93
C ALA A 91 -5.57 -13.26 37.48
N GLN A 92 -6.63 -13.57 36.73
CA GLN A 92 -6.53 -14.07 35.37
C GLN A 92 -7.80 -13.75 34.60
N ILE A 93 -7.66 -13.46 33.31
CA ILE A 93 -8.75 -13.26 32.35
C ILE A 93 -8.60 -14.26 31.24
N ASP A 94 -9.50 -15.23 31.14
CA ASP A 94 -9.53 -16.26 30.11
C ASP A 94 -10.61 -15.96 29.09
N LEU A 95 -10.21 -15.70 27.82
CA LEU A 95 -11.13 -15.58 26.68
C LEU A 95 -11.10 -16.87 25.86
N SER A 96 -12.26 -17.37 25.50
CA SER A 96 -12.40 -18.58 24.68
C SER A 96 -13.52 -18.45 23.67
N GLY A 97 -13.39 -19.12 22.50
CA GLY A 97 -14.40 -19.13 21.45
C GLY A 97 -14.31 -17.98 20.44
N ASN A 98 -13.42 -17.02 20.63
CA ASN A 98 -13.17 -15.90 19.73
C ASN A 98 -12.32 -16.34 18.53
N LYS A 99 -12.96 -16.70 17.42
CA LYS A 99 -12.30 -17.14 16.17
C LYS A 99 -12.10 -16.00 15.18
N SER A 100 -12.99 -15.03 15.16
CA SER A 100 -13.02 -13.94 14.19
C SER A 100 -12.24 -12.70 14.62
N LEU A 101 -12.15 -12.46 15.93
CA LEU A 101 -11.41 -11.35 16.51
C LEU A 101 -10.20 -11.87 17.29
N LYS A 102 -9.08 -11.16 17.20
CA LYS A 102 -7.86 -11.54 17.92
C LYS A 102 -8.01 -11.31 19.42
N THR A 103 -7.51 -12.24 20.22
CA THR A 103 -7.57 -12.17 21.69
C THR A 103 -6.96 -10.87 22.21
N ASP A 104 -5.80 -10.44 21.66
CA ASP A 104 -5.11 -9.24 22.11
C ASP A 104 -5.96 -7.97 21.90
N GLN A 105 -6.70 -7.88 20.80
CA GLN A 105 -7.60 -6.75 20.53
C GLN A 105 -8.79 -6.71 21.51
N LEU A 106 -9.34 -7.88 21.84
CA LEU A 106 -10.43 -7.99 22.79
C LEU A 106 -9.95 -7.63 24.20
N ILE A 107 -8.78 -8.12 24.62
CA ILE A 107 -8.18 -7.79 25.92
C ILE A 107 -7.94 -6.29 26.04
N GLN A 108 -7.35 -5.65 25.02
CA GLN A 108 -7.12 -4.21 25.01
C GLN A 108 -8.42 -3.41 25.20
N GLY A 109 -9.49 -3.78 24.51
CA GLY A 109 -10.80 -3.14 24.70
C GLY A 109 -11.40 -3.38 26.10
N LEU A 110 -11.11 -4.52 26.73
CA LEU A 110 -11.52 -4.81 28.10
C LEU A 110 -10.69 -4.01 29.12
N GLU A 111 -9.42 -3.80 28.88
CA GLU A 111 -8.55 -2.97 29.71
C GLU A 111 -9.00 -1.49 29.74
N GLU A 112 -9.47 -0.96 28.62
CA GLU A 112 -10.01 0.41 28.51
C GLU A 112 -11.23 0.64 29.41
N ILE A 113 -12.06 -0.38 29.61
CA ILE A 113 -13.22 -0.31 30.51
C ILE A 113 -12.87 -0.70 31.97
N GLY A 114 -11.59 -0.95 32.26
CA GLY A 114 -11.04 -1.20 33.59
C GLY A 114 -10.92 -2.67 33.98
N LEU A 115 -11.18 -3.63 33.08
CA LEU A 115 -10.97 -5.06 33.32
C LEU A 115 -9.51 -5.43 32.95
N ALA A 116 -8.63 -5.47 33.92
CA ALA A 116 -7.26 -5.91 33.77
C ALA A 116 -6.82 -6.79 34.93
N GLU A 117 -5.84 -7.63 34.70
CA GLU A 117 -5.22 -8.42 35.78
C GLU A 117 -4.62 -7.51 36.85
N GLY A 118 -4.77 -7.88 38.11
CA GLY A 118 -4.34 -7.09 39.27
C GLY A 118 -5.34 -6.02 39.71
N ARG A 119 -6.36 -5.68 38.93
CA ARG A 119 -7.41 -4.72 39.29
C ARG A 119 -8.45 -5.36 40.23
N VAL A 120 -9.15 -4.51 40.98
CA VAL A 120 -10.24 -4.94 41.86
C VAL A 120 -11.46 -5.33 41.03
N PHE A 121 -11.97 -6.51 41.28
CA PHE A 121 -13.15 -7.01 40.58
C PHE A 121 -14.44 -6.42 41.18
N ASN A 122 -15.28 -5.87 40.32
CA ASN A 122 -16.62 -5.43 40.68
C ASN A 122 -17.64 -6.20 39.80
N PRO A 123 -18.63 -6.89 40.39
CA PRO A 123 -19.65 -7.63 39.63
C PRO A 123 -20.37 -6.80 38.55
N ALA A 124 -20.59 -5.50 38.79
CA ALA A 124 -21.17 -4.59 37.80
C ALA A 124 -20.33 -4.40 36.53
N MET A 125 -19.06 -4.83 36.54
CA MET A 125 -18.20 -4.81 35.33
C MET A 125 -18.60 -5.90 34.34
N LEU A 126 -19.22 -7.01 34.79
CA LEU A 126 -19.58 -8.10 33.89
C LEU A 126 -20.57 -7.66 32.81
N ASP A 127 -21.54 -6.85 33.19
CA ASP A 127 -22.50 -6.31 32.21
C ASP A 127 -21.82 -5.37 31.21
N ARG A 128 -20.87 -4.56 31.68
CA ARG A 128 -20.08 -3.69 30.78
C ARG A 128 -19.20 -4.50 29.82
N ILE A 129 -18.57 -5.57 30.33
CA ILE A 129 -17.77 -6.50 29.52
C ILE A 129 -18.66 -7.11 28.43
N LYS A 130 -19.81 -7.64 28.82
CA LYS A 130 -20.77 -8.23 27.89
C LYS A 130 -21.19 -7.22 26.82
N GLN A 131 -21.53 -6.00 27.19
CA GLN A 131 -21.96 -4.97 26.27
C GLN A 131 -20.79 -4.54 25.32
N GLU A 132 -19.58 -4.40 25.83
CA GLU A 132 -18.42 -4.04 25.02
C GLU A 132 -18.10 -5.13 24.00
N LEU A 133 -18.04 -6.39 24.44
CA LEU A 133 -17.80 -7.52 23.53
C LEU A 133 -18.92 -7.63 22.49
N LEU A 134 -20.18 -7.52 22.89
CA LEU A 134 -21.31 -7.51 21.94
C LEU A 134 -21.15 -6.38 20.92
N ARG A 135 -20.74 -5.17 21.34
CA ARG A 135 -20.51 -4.03 20.45
C ARG A 135 -19.42 -4.34 19.43
N GLN A 136 -18.29 -4.91 19.87
CA GLN A 136 -17.18 -5.27 18.97
C GLN A 136 -17.58 -6.37 17.97
N TYR A 137 -18.29 -7.38 18.41
CA TYR A 137 -18.80 -8.44 17.53
C TYR A 137 -19.88 -7.93 16.58
N PHE A 138 -20.76 -7.04 17.01
CA PHE A 138 -21.77 -6.42 16.14
C PHE A 138 -21.10 -5.55 15.06
N SER A 139 -20.05 -4.82 15.41
CA SER A 139 -19.29 -4.07 14.40
C SER A 139 -18.62 -4.98 13.38
N ALA A 140 -18.28 -6.21 13.77
CA ALA A 140 -17.75 -7.26 12.89
C ALA A 140 -18.85 -8.07 12.15
N GLY A 141 -20.13 -7.67 12.27
CA GLY A 141 -21.27 -8.31 11.61
C GLY A 141 -21.77 -9.60 12.28
N LYS A 142 -21.34 -9.87 13.51
CA LYS A 142 -21.71 -11.08 14.28
C LYS A 142 -22.86 -10.81 15.24
N TYR A 143 -24.07 -10.67 14.72
CA TYR A 143 -25.27 -10.33 15.53
C TYR A 143 -25.83 -11.50 16.33
N GLY A 144 -25.42 -12.72 15.98
CA GLY A 144 -25.78 -13.95 16.73
C GLY A 144 -24.81 -14.30 17.86
N VAL A 145 -23.88 -13.40 18.19
CA VAL A 145 -22.92 -13.64 19.26
C VAL A 145 -23.62 -13.74 20.63
N ASP A 146 -23.18 -14.70 21.41
CA ASP A 146 -23.52 -14.82 22.83
C ASP A 146 -22.24 -14.82 23.66
N VAL A 147 -22.30 -14.14 24.81
CA VAL A 147 -21.16 -13.96 25.71
C VAL A 147 -21.56 -14.36 27.10
N ASP A 148 -20.98 -15.44 27.58
CA ASP A 148 -21.15 -15.93 28.94
C ASP A 148 -19.90 -15.66 29.76
N SER A 149 -20.08 -15.12 30.96
CA SER A 149 -18.99 -14.85 31.89
C SER A 149 -19.14 -15.66 33.19
N THR A 150 -18.07 -16.35 33.55
CA THR A 150 -18.02 -17.17 34.77
C THR A 150 -16.89 -16.68 35.66
N ILE A 151 -17.19 -16.56 36.98
CA ILE A 151 -16.22 -16.15 37.98
C ILE A 151 -15.85 -17.34 38.82
N SER A 152 -14.59 -17.63 38.94
CA SER A 152 -14.06 -18.69 39.81
C SER A 152 -13.25 -18.06 40.94
N PRO A 153 -13.62 -18.25 42.20
CA PRO A 153 -12.84 -17.77 43.32
C PRO A 153 -11.51 -18.52 43.42
N LEU A 154 -10.46 -17.79 43.72
CA LEU A 154 -9.09 -18.28 43.93
C LEU A 154 -8.61 -17.90 45.35
N ASP A 155 -7.54 -18.56 45.79
CA ASP A 155 -6.89 -18.24 47.07
C ASP A 155 -6.46 -16.77 47.18
N ARG A 156 -6.38 -16.28 48.42
CA ARG A 156 -5.95 -14.92 48.77
C ARG A 156 -6.84 -13.82 48.19
N ASN A 157 -8.15 -13.99 48.30
CA ASN A 157 -9.18 -13.05 47.84
C ASN A 157 -8.96 -12.59 46.38
N ARG A 158 -8.77 -13.56 45.46
CA ARG A 158 -8.65 -13.36 44.04
C ARG A 158 -9.73 -14.07 43.26
N VAL A 159 -9.95 -13.66 42.02
CA VAL A 159 -10.88 -14.32 41.10
C VAL A 159 -10.24 -14.52 39.75
N ALA A 160 -10.59 -15.63 39.08
CA ALA A 160 -10.38 -15.80 37.64
C ALA A 160 -11.70 -15.48 36.93
N VAL A 161 -11.63 -14.65 35.90
CA VAL A 161 -12.76 -14.28 35.04
C VAL A 161 -12.64 -15.04 33.75
N ARG A 162 -13.54 -16.00 33.51
CA ARG A 162 -13.60 -16.74 32.25
C ARG A 162 -14.74 -16.21 31.40
N ILE A 163 -14.46 -15.84 30.18
CA ILE A 163 -15.40 -15.31 29.19
C ILE A 163 -15.46 -16.30 28.03
N ALA A 164 -16.61 -16.96 27.89
CA ALA A 164 -16.89 -17.89 26.81
C ALA A 164 -17.72 -17.16 25.74
N ILE A 165 -17.21 -17.14 24.51
CA ILE A 165 -17.84 -16.44 23.39
C ILE A 165 -18.31 -17.47 22.38
N THR A 166 -19.60 -17.40 22.04
CA THR A 166 -20.20 -18.17 20.96
C THR A 166 -20.53 -17.18 19.84
N GLU A 167 -19.66 -17.11 18.80
CA GLU A 167 -19.72 -16.03 17.80
C GLU A 167 -20.96 -16.04 16.91
N GLY A 168 -21.60 -17.17 16.72
CA GLY A 168 -22.71 -17.30 15.76
C GLY A 168 -22.25 -17.16 14.30
N ARG A 169 -23.21 -17.11 13.38
CA ARG A 169 -22.95 -16.84 11.96
C ARG A 169 -22.81 -15.34 11.72
N THR A 170 -22.06 -14.97 10.67
CA THR A 170 -22.03 -13.58 10.21
C THR A 170 -23.32 -13.27 9.49
N ALA A 171 -24.00 -12.19 9.88
CA ALA A 171 -25.24 -11.76 9.24
C ALA A 171 -24.94 -11.25 7.82
N ARG A 172 -25.66 -11.76 6.84
CA ARG A 172 -25.51 -11.42 5.42
C ARG A 172 -26.69 -10.60 4.95
N ILE A 173 -26.41 -9.65 4.10
CA ILE A 173 -27.44 -8.83 3.46
C ILE A 173 -28.22 -9.68 2.47
N LYS A 174 -29.51 -9.87 2.76
CA LYS A 174 -30.45 -10.57 1.89
C LYS A 174 -31.07 -9.63 0.87
N GLN A 175 -31.34 -8.38 1.29
CA GLN A 175 -31.98 -7.38 0.44
C GLN A 175 -31.62 -5.97 0.87
N ILE A 176 -31.46 -5.09 -0.10
CA ILE A 176 -31.37 -3.64 0.08
C ILE A 176 -32.48 -3.06 -0.79
N ASN A 177 -33.42 -2.35 -0.18
CA ASN A 177 -34.52 -1.65 -0.85
C ASN A 177 -34.28 -0.15 -0.76
N ILE A 178 -34.45 0.55 -1.88
CA ILE A 178 -34.49 2.00 -1.92
C ILE A 178 -35.92 2.38 -2.28
N ILE A 179 -36.54 3.27 -1.52
CA ILE A 179 -37.93 3.70 -1.68
C ILE A 179 -37.94 5.21 -1.92
N GLY A 180 -38.69 5.66 -2.93
CA GLY A 180 -38.81 7.07 -3.30
C GLY A 180 -37.97 7.46 -4.52
N ASN A 181 -37.15 6.55 -5.04
CA ASN A 181 -36.37 6.78 -6.26
C ASN A 181 -37.29 6.68 -7.51
N GLN A 182 -37.29 7.72 -8.32
CA GLN A 182 -38.05 7.81 -9.58
C GLN A 182 -37.13 8.08 -10.77
N ALA A 183 -36.08 8.89 -10.55
CA ALA A 183 -35.13 9.29 -11.60
C ALA A 183 -34.13 8.19 -11.97
N PHE A 184 -33.72 7.38 -10.99
CA PHE A 184 -32.72 6.34 -11.18
C PHE A 184 -33.23 4.98 -10.68
N SER A 185 -32.86 3.92 -11.37
CA SER A 185 -33.24 2.56 -10.96
C SER A 185 -32.44 2.08 -9.75
N ASP A 186 -33.04 1.21 -8.92
CA ASP A 186 -32.35 0.56 -7.78
C ASP A 186 -31.01 -0.06 -8.21
N LYS A 187 -30.98 -0.68 -9.39
CA LYS A 187 -29.76 -1.29 -9.93
C LYS A 187 -28.63 -0.29 -10.18
N GLU A 188 -28.96 0.94 -10.53
CA GLU A 188 -28.01 2.02 -10.77
C GLU A 188 -27.52 2.61 -9.45
N LEU A 189 -28.42 2.85 -8.51
CA LEU A 189 -28.10 3.35 -7.18
C LEU A 189 -27.26 2.35 -6.38
N LEU A 190 -27.62 1.08 -6.39
CA LEU A 190 -26.88 0.03 -5.70
C LEU A 190 -25.48 -0.26 -6.28
N LYS A 191 -25.14 0.27 -7.46
CA LYS A 191 -23.75 0.23 -7.95
C LYS A 191 -22.81 1.16 -7.20
N GLN A 192 -23.34 2.18 -6.54
CA GLN A 192 -22.57 3.10 -5.72
C GLN A 192 -22.21 2.50 -4.35
N PHE A 193 -22.87 1.41 -3.95
CA PHE A 193 -22.73 0.79 -2.65
C PHE A 193 -21.57 -0.20 -2.62
N ASP A 194 -20.78 -0.13 -1.58
CA ASP A 194 -19.83 -1.18 -1.21
C ASP A 194 -20.55 -2.43 -0.69
N LEU A 195 -21.68 -2.23 0.01
CA LEU A 195 -22.53 -3.31 0.49
C LEU A 195 -23.42 -3.85 -0.63
N GLY A 196 -23.65 -5.16 -0.61
CA GLY A 196 -24.50 -5.81 -1.61
C GLY A 196 -25.10 -7.12 -1.11
N THR A 197 -26.03 -7.67 -1.90
CA THR A 197 -26.60 -8.99 -1.62
C THR A 197 -25.63 -10.12 -1.94
N THR A 198 -25.82 -11.28 -1.31
CA THR A 198 -24.96 -12.45 -1.52
C THR A 198 -24.96 -12.90 -2.97
N ARG A 199 -23.78 -12.96 -3.60
CA ARG A 199 -23.55 -13.47 -4.95
C ARG A 199 -22.47 -14.56 -4.91
N TRP A 200 -22.26 -15.30 -6.00
CA TRP A 200 -21.27 -16.36 -6.08
C TRP A 200 -19.84 -15.93 -5.70
N HIS A 201 -19.47 -14.65 -5.94
CA HIS A 201 -18.16 -14.07 -5.59
C HIS A 201 -18.10 -13.45 -4.17
N SER A 202 -19.23 -13.38 -3.44
CA SER A 202 -19.29 -12.75 -2.12
C SER A 202 -18.47 -13.49 -1.06
N PHE A 203 -18.16 -14.79 -1.26
CA PHE A 203 -17.27 -15.54 -0.40
C PHE A 203 -15.85 -14.91 -0.32
N TYR A 204 -15.47 -14.19 -1.38
CA TYR A 204 -14.16 -13.54 -1.48
C TYR A 204 -14.22 -12.05 -1.16
N THR A 205 -15.21 -11.32 -1.69
CA THR A 205 -15.34 -9.85 -1.52
C THR A 205 -15.88 -9.45 -0.16
N LYS A 206 -16.63 -10.33 0.52
CA LYS A 206 -17.32 -10.08 1.80
C LYS A 206 -18.20 -8.83 1.78
N ASN A 207 -18.68 -8.42 0.62
CA ASN A 207 -19.55 -7.25 0.45
C ASN A 207 -20.99 -7.51 0.93
N ASP A 208 -21.34 -8.77 1.14
CA ASP A 208 -22.63 -9.21 1.69
C ASP A 208 -22.65 -9.24 3.24
N GLN A 209 -21.52 -8.91 3.88
CA GLN A 209 -21.44 -8.82 5.34
C GLN A 209 -21.82 -7.41 5.79
N TYR A 210 -22.91 -7.31 6.53
CA TYR A 210 -23.39 -6.03 7.02
C TYR A 210 -22.42 -5.39 8.03
N SER A 211 -22.18 -4.10 7.84
CA SER A 211 -21.44 -3.25 8.76
C SER A 211 -22.12 -1.88 8.82
N LYS A 212 -22.40 -1.37 10.02
CA LYS A 212 -22.98 -0.04 10.20
C LYS A 212 -22.11 1.07 9.62
N GLN A 213 -20.79 0.93 9.74
CA GLN A 213 -19.83 1.89 9.20
C GLN A 213 -19.86 1.91 7.66
N LYS A 214 -19.88 0.73 7.01
CA LYS A 214 -20.01 0.65 5.55
C LYS A 214 -21.34 1.21 5.06
N LEU A 215 -22.44 0.89 5.73
CA LEU A 215 -23.74 1.47 5.36
C LEU A 215 -23.72 2.98 5.48
N GLY A 216 -23.05 3.55 6.51
CA GLY A 216 -22.88 5.00 6.62
C GLY A 216 -22.12 5.60 5.44
N GLY A 217 -21.07 4.93 4.95
CA GLY A 217 -20.37 5.30 3.72
C GLY A 217 -21.28 5.23 2.49
N ASP A 218 -21.97 4.11 2.29
CA ASP A 218 -22.89 3.91 1.17
C ASP A 218 -24.02 4.96 1.13
N LEU A 219 -24.53 5.40 2.29
CA LEU A 219 -25.53 6.47 2.37
C LEU A 219 -24.94 7.83 1.95
N GLU A 220 -23.69 8.12 2.31
CA GLU A 220 -23.02 9.34 1.88
C GLU A 220 -22.68 9.30 0.38
N ASP A 221 -22.30 8.12 -0.14
CA ASP A 221 -22.09 7.92 -1.57
C ASP A 221 -23.40 8.09 -2.36
N LEU A 222 -24.52 7.59 -1.82
CA LEU A 222 -25.85 7.80 -2.39
C LEU A 222 -26.22 9.29 -2.41
N ARG A 223 -25.98 10.00 -1.31
CA ARG A 223 -26.20 11.46 -1.22
C ARG A 223 -25.34 12.21 -2.24
N SER A 224 -24.07 11.88 -2.31
CA SER A 224 -23.13 12.47 -3.27
C SER A 224 -23.57 12.22 -4.70
N PHE A 225 -24.02 11.01 -5.02
CA PHE A 225 -24.51 10.64 -6.34
C PHE A 225 -25.64 11.57 -6.85
N TYR A 226 -26.59 11.89 -5.97
CA TYR A 226 -27.70 12.78 -6.31
C TYR A 226 -27.26 14.24 -6.36
N LEU A 227 -26.50 14.73 -5.36
CA LEU A 227 -25.99 16.10 -5.32
C LEU A 227 -25.07 16.44 -6.49
N ASP A 228 -24.39 15.43 -7.05
CA ASP A 228 -23.52 15.59 -8.22
C ASP A 228 -24.27 15.60 -9.56
N ARG A 229 -25.60 15.36 -9.50
CA ARG A 229 -26.50 15.34 -10.67
C ARG A 229 -27.59 16.41 -10.61
N GLY A 230 -27.39 17.40 -9.73
CA GLY A 230 -28.28 18.55 -9.65
C GLY A 230 -29.41 18.42 -8.63
N TYR A 231 -29.56 17.32 -7.93
CA TYR A 231 -30.60 17.12 -6.93
C TYR A 231 -30.22 17.78 -5.60
N VAL A 232 -30.26 19.11 -5.56
CA VAL A 232 -29.74 19.88 -4.41
C VAL A 232 -30.53 19.62 -3.13
N ASN A 233 -31.84 19.35 -3.24
CA ASN A 233 -32.74 19.09 -2.13
C ASN A 233 -32.87 17.59 -1.81
N PHE A 234 -31.95 16.75 -2.28
CA PHE A 234 -31.96 15.33 -1.99
C PHE A 234 -31.81 15.06 -0.49
N GLU A 235 -32.73 14.27 0.05
CA GLU A 235 -32.72 13.88 1.45
C GLU A 235 -32.96 12.38 1.63
N ILE A 236 -32.25 11.78 2.59
CA ILE A 236 -32.52 10.44 3.07
C ILE A 236 -33.43 10.57 4.29
N THR A 237 -34.73 10.30 4.10
CA THR A 237 -35.75 10.54 5.12
C THR A 237 -35.71 9.47 6.21
N SER A 238 -35.36 8.23 5.90
CA SER A 238 -35.16 7.18 6.90
C SER A 238 -34.28 6.04 6.42
N THR A 239 -33.60 5.41 7.35
CA THR A 239 -32.84 4.18 7.11
C THR A 239 -33.22 3.14 8.15
N GLN A 240 -33.82 2.04 7.72
CA GLN A 240 -34.24 0.94 8.59
C GLN A 240 -33.42 -0.30 8.29
N VAL A 241 -32.88 -0.90 9.34
CA VAL A 241 -32.14 -2.16 9.26
C VAL A 241 -32.83 -3.17 10.16
N SER A 242 -33.31 -4.26 9.58
CA SER A 242 -33.93 -5.36 10.29
C SER A 242 -33.14 -6.64 10.16
N ILE A 243 -33.11 -7.44 11.21
CA ILE A 243 -32.43 -8.73 11.24
C ILE A 243 -33.45 -9.86 11.23
N SER A 244 -33.17 -10.93 10.52
CA SER A 244 -33.98 -12.13 10.52
C SER A 244 -34.01 -12.81 11.90
N PRO A 245 -35.07 -13.58 12.26
CA PRO A 245 -35.18 -14.25 13.56
C PRO A 245 -34.01 -15.18 13.89
N ASP A 246 -33.38 -15.80 12.88
CA ASP A 246 -32.22 -16.66 12.98
C ASP A 246 -30.89 -15.89 13.05
N LYS A 247 -30.94 -14.54 13.02
CA LYS A 247 -29.80 -13.60 13.12
C LYS A 247 -28.73 -13.80 12.05
N ASP A 248 -29.03 -14.44 10.93
CA ASP A 248 -28.11 -14.65 9.81
C ASP A 248 -28.42 -13.78 8.57
N GLY A 249 -29.60 -13.17 8.50
CA GLY A 249 -30.07 -12.32 7.42
C GLY A 249 -30.31 -10.87 7.84
N MET A 250 -29.89 -9.93 6.99
CA MET A 250 -30.10 -8.48 7.16
C MET A 250 -30.92 -7.94 5.99
N TYR A 251 -31.89 -7.10 6.31
CA TYR A 251 -32.70 -6.35 5.35
C TYR A 251 -32.51 -4.86 5.62
N VAL A 252 -32.12 -4.13 4.58
CA VAL A 252 -31.89 -2.69 4.66
C VAL A 252 -32.96 -2.00 3.80
N THR A 253 -33.66 -1.04 4.37
CA THR A 253 -34.62 -0.21 3.64
C THR A 253 -34.23 1.25 3.84
N ILE A 254 -34.03 1.96 2.72
CA ILE A 254 -33.60 3.35 2.66
C ILE A 254 -34.73 4.12 1.96
N ALA A 255 -35.37 5.03 2.68
CA ALA A 255 -36.35 5.94 2.10
C ALA A 255 -35.68 7.26 1.75
N ILE A 256 -35.92 7.73 0.53
CA ILE A 256 -35.32 8.95 0.00
C ILE A 256 -36.39 9.88 -0.58
N GLU A 257 -36.09 11.15 -0.57
CA GLU A 257 -36.77 12.18 -1.37
C GLU A 257 -35.74 12.77 -2.35
N GLU A 258 -35.97 12.60 -3.65
CA GLU A 258 -35.00 13.00 -4.67
C GLU A 258 -34.93 14.53 -4.85
N GLY A 259 -36.07 15.18 -4.73
CA GLY A 259 -36.22 16.58 -5.09
C GLY A 259 -36.16 16.84 -6.60
N ASP A 260 -35.96 18.07 -6.98
CA ASP A 260 -35.84 18.51 -8.36
C ASP A 260 -34.39 18.67 -8.80
N VAL A 261 -34.13 18.65 -10.11
CA VAL A 261 -32.83 18.93 -10.71
C VAL A 261 -32.65 20.44 -10.87
N TYR A 262 -31.58 20.98 -10.29
CA TYR A 262 -31.20 22.38 -10.36
C TYR A 262 -30.04 22.58 -11.35
N ARG A 263 -30.09 23.65 -12.11
CA ARG A 263 -29.06 24.04 -13.08
C ARG A 263 -28.28 25.25 -12.62
N VAL A 264 -27.01 25.31 -13.01
CA VAL A 264 -26.15 26.45 -12.71
C VAL A 264 -26.57 27.66 -13.52
N LYS A 265 -27.07 28.71 -12.83
CA LYS A 265 -27.46 29.99 -13.41
C LYS A 265 -26.26 30.88 -13.62
N ASP A 266 -25.53 31.14 -12.56
CA ASP A 266 -24.40 32.06 -12.53
C ASP A 266 -23.26 31.55 -11.63
N ILE A 267 -22.06 32.00 -11.97
CA ILE A 267 -20.86 31.68 -11.23
C ILE A 267 -20.10 32.97 -10.97
N LYS A 268 -19.88 33.29 -9.69
CA LYS A 268 -19.22 34.52 -9.26
C LYS A 268 -18.00 34.21 -8.41
N LEU A 269 -16.98 35.04 -8.57
CA LEU A 269 -15.86 35.14 -7.64
C LEU A 269 -16.07 36.43 -6.83
N ALA A 270 -15.96 36.32 -5.51
CA ALA A 270 -16.07 37.42 -4.57
C ALA A 270 -14.96 37.38 -3.54
N GLY A 271 -14.65 38.48 -2.91
CA GLY A 271 -13.56 38.61 -1.95
C GLY A 271 -12.34 39.31 -2.52
N GLU A 272 -11.31 39.43 -1.72
CA GLU A 272 -10.03 40.05 -2.13
C GLU A 272 -9.09 38.95 -2.64
N SER A 273 -8.65 39.07 -3.88
CA SER A 273 -7.65 38.17 -4.44
C SER A 273 -6.45 38.93 -4.96
N SER A 274 -5.26 38.54 -4.58
CA SER A 274 -4.01 39.06 -5.13
C SER A 274 -3.65 38.45 -6.48
N VAL A 275 -4.35 37.35 -6.85
CA VAL A 275 -4.20 36.68 -8.15
C VAL A 275 -5.29 37.21 -9.08
N PRO A 276 -4.97 37.55 -10.34
CA PRO A 276 -5.94 38.02 -11.31
C PRO A 276 -7.11 37.04 -11.46
N THR A 277 -8.32 37.58 -11.58
CA THR A 277 -9.54 36.78 -11.73
C THR A 277 -9.49 35.89 -12.98
N GLU A 278 -8.79 36.33 -14.01
CA GLU A 278 -8.56 35.60 -15.27
C GLU A 278 -7.80 34.31 -15.09
N GLU A 279 -6.97 34.19 -14.03
CA GLU A 279 -6.24 32.96 -13.69
C GLU A 279 -7.05 32.03 -12.80
N LEU A 280 -8.02 32.55 -12.03
CA LEU A 280 -8.87 31.76 -11.14
C LEU A 280 -10.06 31.12 -11.87
N PHE A 281 -10.69 31.83 -12.82
CA PHE A 281 -11.85 31.30 -13.56
C PHE A 281 -11.61 29.97 -14.29
N PRO A 282 -10.46 29.72 -14.93
CA PRO A 282 -10.18 28.45 -15.60
C PRO A 282 -10.13 27.26 -14.65
N LEU A 283 -9.96 27.49 -13.33
CA LEU A 283 -9.92 26.44 -12.32
C LEU A 283 -11.32 25.96 -11.92
N ILE A 284 -12.34 26.72 -12.28
CA ILE A 284 -13.73 26.40 -11.97
C ILE A 284 -14.26 25.42 -13.02
N HIS A 285 -14.63 24.23 -12.53
CA HIS A 285 -15.12 23.14 -13.39
C HIS A 285 -16.62 23.20 -13.69
N LEU A 286 -17.35 24.06 -12.98
CA LEU A 286 -18.76 24.30 -13.23
C LEU A 286 -18.96 25.23 -14.45
N ARG A 287 -20.05 25.03 -15.19
CA ARG A 287 -20.43 25.86 -16.32
C ARG A 287 -21.89 26.27 -16.21
N ARG A 288 -22.19 27.46 -16.69
CA ARG A 288 -23.59 27.96 -16.76
C ARG A 288 -24.44 27.06 -17.63
N GLY A 289 -25.65 26.73 -17.20
CA GLY A 289 -26.61 25.88 -17.89
C GLY A 289 -26.43 24.36 -17.71
N GLU A 290 -25.35 23.92 -17.09
CA GLU A 290 -25.22 22.52 -16.73
C GLU A 290 -25.91 22.19 -15.39
N ASP A 291 -26.20 20.91 -15.18
CA ASP A 291 -26.75 20.47 -13.90
C ASP A 291 -25.73 20.71 -12.79
N PHE A 292 -26.20 21.17 -11.64
CA PHE A 292 -25.34 21.44 -10.50
C PHE A 292 -24.60 20.17 -10.05
N SER A 293 -23.34 20.34 -9.62
CA SER A 293 -22.56 19.24 -9.05
C SER A 293 -21.77 19.74 -7.83
N ARG A 294 -22.04 19.15 -6.67
CA ARG A 294 -21.35 19.48 -5.41
C ARG A 294 -19.85 19.20 -5.52
N ILE A 295 -19.49 18.06 -6.11
CA ILE A 295 -18.08 17.67 -6.26
C ILE A 295 -17.33 18.67 -7.15
N LYS A 296 -17.91 19.12 -8.26
CA LYS A 296 -17.28 20.12 -9.11
C LYS A 296 -17.11 21.46 -8.40
N ALA A 297 -18.07 21.86 -7.55
CA ALA A 297 -17.97 23.08 -6.75
C ALA A 297 -16.83 22.98 -5.73
N THR A 298 -16.75 21.87 -4.99
CA THR A 298 -15.71 21.62 -4.00
C THR A 298 -14.33 21.54 -4.66
N GLU A 299 -14.18 20.75 -5.72
CA GLU A 299 -12.92 20.65 -6.48
C GLU A 299 -12.46 21.99 -7.05
N SER A 300 -13.39 22.82 -7.48
CA SER A 300 -13.07 24.18 -7.96
C SER A 300 -12.53 25.06 -6.84
N ALA A 301 -13.17 25.03 -5.67
CA ALA A 301 -12.71 25.77 -4.50
C ALA A 301 -11.32 25.28 -4.03
N GLU A 302 -11.10 23.98 -3.99
CA GLU A 302 -9.81 23.39 -3.63
C GLU A 302 -8.70 23.81 -4.61
N ARG A 303 -8.95 23.80 -5.92
CA ARG A 303 -7.96 24.21 -6.93
C ARG A 303 -7.60 25.68 -6.82
N ILE A 304 -8.59 26.53 -6.56
CA ILE A 304 -8.33 27.96 -6.31
C ILE A 304 -7.48 28.11 -5.05
N SER A 305 -7.80 27.40 -3.98
CA SER A 305 -7.00 27.40 -2.74
C SER A 305 -5.59 26.84 -2.95
N GLU A 306 -5.42 25.77 -3.75
CA GLU A 306 -4.10 25.21 -4.11
C GLU A 306 -3.26 26.23 -4.90
N LEU A 307 -3.86 26.96 -5.86
CA LEU A 307 -3.14 27.99 -6.61
C LEU A 307 -2.70 29.11 -5.68
N LEU A 308 -3.59 29.66 -4.85
CA LEU A 308 -3.26 30.68 -3.87
C LEU A 308 -2.17 30.21 -2.90
N GLY A 309 -2.27 28.97 -2.42
CA GLY A 309 -1.25 28.37 -1.58
C GLY A 309 0.10 28.25 -2.30
N SER A 310 0.11 28.02 -3.61
CA SER A 310 1.35 27.97 -4.39
C SER A 310 1.99 29.34 -4.60
N GLU A 311 1.19 30.42 -4.50
CA GLU A 311 1.64 31.81 -4.55
C GLU A 311 2.03 32.41 -3.19
N GLY A 312 2.02 31.59 -2.13
CA GLY A 312 2.48 31.98 -0.79
C GLY A 312 1.35 32.19 0.24
N TYR A 313 0.11 31.97 -0.12
CA TYR A 313 -1.03 32.15 0.77
C TYR A 313 -1.41 30.84 1.46
N ALA A 314 -0.59 30.41 2.44
CA ALA A 314 -0.74 29.10 3.10
C ALA A 314 -2.11 28.87 3.78
N PHE A 315 -2.78 29.94 4.15
CA PHE A 315 -4.06 29.91 4.88
C PHE A 315 -5.23 30.41 4.02
N ALA A 316 -5.06 30.40 2.70
CA ALA A 316 -6.13 30.79 1.78
C ALA A 316 -7.37 29.90 2.00
N ASN A 317 -8.51 30.55 2.19
CA ASN A 317 -9.80 29.92 2.33
C ASN A 317 -10.69 30.27 1.15
N VAL A 318 -11.27 29.27 0.52
CA VAL A 318 -12.18 29.44 -0.62
C VAL A 318 -13.44 28.65 -0.34
N ASN A 319 -14.57 29.41 -0.16
CA ASN A 319 -15.84 28.78 0.15
C ASN A 319 -16.79 28.94 -1.04
N ALA A 320 -17.30 27.84 -1.56
CA ALA A 320 -18.35 27.83 -2.56
C ALA A 320 -19.71 27.89 -1.88
N VAL A 321 -20.41 29.01 -2.01
CA VAL A 321 -21.74 29.26 -1.41
C VAL A 321 -22.78 29.21 -2.50
N PRO A 322 -23.67 28.19 -2.50
CA PRO A 322 -24.80 28.15 -3.44
C PRO A 322 -25.96 29.01 -2.95
N GLU A 323 -26.54 29.77 -3.83
CA GLU A 323 -27.85 30.46 -3.68
C GLU A 323 -28.86 29.70 -4.53
N ILE A 324 -29.88 29.12 -3.89
CA ILE A 324 -30.88 28.27 -4.53
C ILE A 324 -32.11 29.12 -4.89
N ASP A 325 -32.51 29.11 -6.16
CA ASP A 325 -33.76 29.67 -6.67
C ASP A 325 -34.75 28.49 -6.87
N GLU A 326 -35.63 28.30 -5.92
CA GLU A 326 -36.57 27.15 -5.92
C GLU A 326 -37.64 27.30 -7.02
N GLU A 327 -38.02 28.54 -7.36
CA GLU A 327 -39.06 28.81 -8.38
C GLU A 327 -38.56 28.42 -9.79
N ASN A 328 -37.31 28.80 -10.10
CA ASN A 328 -36.74 28.60 -11.42
C ASN A 328 -35.90 27.32 -11.50
N LYS A 329 -35.69 26.58 -10.36
CA LYS A 329 -34.81 25.41 -10.23
C LYS A 329 -33.37 25.70 -10.69
N GLU A 330 -32.86 26.84 -10.27
CA GLU A 330 -31.54 27.33 -10.63
C GLU A 330 -30.67 27.52 -9.36
N VAL A 331 -29.35 27.39 -9.53
CA VAL A 331 -28.37 27.64 -8.48
C VAL A 331 -27.34 28.65 -8.98
N SER A 332 -27.17 29.71 -8.25
CA SER A 332 -26.06 30.68 -8.43
C SER A 332 -24.97 30.33 -7.41
N ILE A 333 -23.72 30.21 -7.85
CA ILE A 333 -22.61 29.82 -6.96
C ILE A 333 -21.65 30.99 -6.85
N THR A 334 -21.38 31.42 -5.61
CA THR A 334 -20.38 32.42 -5.32
C THR A 334 -19.19 31.77 -4.60
N PHE A 335 -18.02 31.84 -5.22
CA PHE A 335 -16.76 31.43 -4.58
C PHE A 335 -16.20 32.64 -3.83
N PHE A 336 -16.30 32.61 -2.51
CA PHE A 336 -15.69 33.61 -1.64
C PHE A 336 -14.23 33.27 -1.40
N VAL A 337 -13.35 34.13 -1.91
CA VAL A 337 -11.90 33.97 -1.82
C VAL A 337 -11.37 34.88 -0.71
N ASP A 338 -10.76 34.29 0.30
CA ASP A 338 -9.99 34.97 1.33
C ASP A 338 -8.57 34.45 1.32
N PRO A 339 -7.60 35.10 0.69
CA PRO A 339 -6.22 34.65 0.59
C PRO A 339 -5.47 34.72 1.94
N GLY A 340 -5.94 35.56 2.86
CA GLY A 340 -5.19 35.86 4.06
C GLY A 340 -3.86 36.57 3.77
N LYS A 341 -2.85 36.35 4.61
CA LYS A 341 -1.51 36.93 4.42
C LYS A 341 -0.58 35.97 3.67
N ARG A 342 0.29 36.57 2.84
CA ARG A 342 1.38 35.84 2.23
C ARG A 342 2.44 35.50 3.28
N VAL A 343 2.92 34.24 3.32
CA VAL A 343 3.76 33.75 4.39
C VAL A 343 5.08 33.17 3.89
N TYR A 344 6.11 33.30 4.72
CA TYR A 344 7.41 32.66 4.54
C TYR A 344 7.52 31.41 5.39
N VAL A 345 8.29 30.44 4.91
CA VAL A 345 8.71 29.30 5.72
C VAL A 345 9.85 29.72 6.63
N ARG A 346 9.60 29.74 7.93
CA ARG A 346 10.61 30.07 8.93
C ARG A 346 11.61 28.94 9.08
N ARG A 347 11.14 27.73 9.30
CA ARG A 347 11.95 26.54 9.57
C ARG A 347 11.24 25.27 9.12
N ILE A 348 12.04 24.26 8.73
CA ILE A 348 11.57 22.92 8.41
C ILE A 348 12.06 21.97 9.51
N ASN A 349 11.15 21.42 10.29
CA ASN A 349 11.41 20.47 11.36
C ASN A 349 11.23 19.05 10.81
N MET A 350 12.15 18.15 11.20
CA MET A 350 12.06 16.72 10.85
C MET A 350 11.85 15.92 12.14
N GLU A 351 10.82 15.08 12.16
CA GLU A 351 10.44 14.28 13.33
C GLU A 351 10.17 12.83 12.94
N GLY A 352 10.46 11.89 13.85
CA GLY A 352 10.19 10.47 13.66
C GLY A 352 11.27 9.69 12.91
N ASN A 353 12.30 10.34 12.41
CA ASN A 353 13.44 9.73 11.71
C ASN A 353 14.51 9.20 12.67
N THR A 354 14.19 8.16 13.43
CA THR A 354 15.07 7.60 14.47
C THR A 354 16.28 6.84 13.90
N ARG A 355 16.15 6.25 12.72
CA ARG A 355 17.19 5.49 12.00
C ARG A 355 17.74 6.26 10.80
N THR A 356 16.88 6.96 10.08
CA THR A 356 17.26 7.72 8.89
C THR A 356 17.87 9.05 9.27
N ARG A 357 19.03 9.37 8.70
CA ARG A 357 19.72 10.64 8.94
C ARG A 357 18.89 11.81 8.40
N ASP A 358 18.87 12.92 9.11
CA ASP A 358 18.13 14.13 8.76
C ASP A 358 18.44 14.63 7.33
N VAL A 359 19.71 14.57 6.90
CA VAL A 359 20.13 14.94 5.54
C VAL A 359 19.41 14.15 4.44
N VAL A 360 18.95 12.93 4.73
CA VAL A 360 18.22 12.09 3.76
C VAL A 360 16.82 12.63 3.51
N LEU A 361 16.16 13.17 4.53
CA LEU A 361 14.87 13.81 4.40
C LEU A 361 15.02 15.20 3.78
N ARG A 362 15.95 16.02 4.28
CA ARG A 362 16.12 17.41 3.83
C ARG A 362 16.43 17.53 2.34
N ARG A 363 17.23 16.64 1.77
CA ARG A 363 17.56 16.66 0.33
C ARG A 363 16.35 16.38 -0.57
N GLU A 364 15.30 15.74 -0.04
CA GLU A 364 14.05 15.50 -0.78
C GLU A 364 13.09 16.67 -0.72
N MET A 365 13.30 17.61 0.21
CA MET A 365 12.48 18.81 0.31
C MET A 365 12.65 19.70 -0.91
N ARG A 366 11.53 20.17 -1.47
CA ARG A 366 11.49 21.18 -2.53
C ARG A 366 11.12 22.55 -1.98
N GLN A 367 10.33 22.58 -0.91
CA GLN A 367 10.14 23.78 -0.13
C GLN A 367 11.40 24.10 0.64
N LEU A 368 11.87 25.35 0.57
CA LEU A 368 13.06 25.80 1.27
C LEU A 368 12.69 26.71 2.44
N GLU A 369 13.55 26.73 3.47
CA GLU A 369 13.50 27.70 4.55
C GLU A 369 13.76 29.11 4.00
N ARG A 370 13.12 30.12 4.57
CA ARG A 370 13.20 31.54 4.19
C ARG A 370 12.67 31.87 2.79
N ALA A 371 12.09 30.90 2.11
CA ALA A 371 11.37 31.09 0.85
C ALA A 371 9.88 31.34 1.10
N TRP A 372 9.18 31.89 0.12
CA TRP A 372 7.73 31.91 0.13
C TRP A 372 7.21 30.47 0.27
N PHE A 373 6.17 30.34 1.05
CA PHE A 373 5.44 29.07 1.15
C PHE A 373 4.85 28.70 -0.21
N SER A 374 4.84 27.41 -0.52
CA SER A 374 4.14 26.89 -1.70
C SER A 374 3.54 25.52 -1.42
N THR A 375 2.22 25.43 -1.51
CA THR A 375 1.49 24.16 -1.36
C THR A 375 2.00 23.10 -2.33
N GLU A 376 2.28 23.50 -3.58
CA GLU A 376 2.83 22.59 -4.60
C GLU A 376 4.20 22.06 -4.21
N LEU A 377 5.11 22.90 -3.72
CA LEU A 377 6.44 22.47 -3.30
C LEU A 377 6.40 21.56 -2.06
N VAL A 378 5.48 21.82 -1.13
CA VAL A 378 5.23 20.96 0.04
C VAL A 378 4.67 19.60 -0.42
N LYS A 379 3.69 19.58 -1.31
CA LYS A 379 3.12 18.37 -1.91
C LYS A 379 4.18 17.54 -2.64
N ARG A 380 4.99 18.17 -3.48
CA ARG A 380 6.13 17.53 -4.16
C ARG A 380 7.15 16.97 -3.16
N SER A 381 7.42 17.68 -2.06
CA SER A 381 8.31 17.20 -1.01
C SER A 381 7.76 15.93 -0.36
N ARG A 382 6.46 15.91 -0.02
CA ARG A 382 5.78 14.72 0.52
C ARG A 382 5.90 13.53 -0.43
N GLU A 383 5.56 13.73 -1.71
CA GLU A 383 5.62 12.67 -2.73
C GLU A 383 7.03 12.10 -2.89
N ARG A 384 8.06 12.96 -2.86
CA ARG A 384 9.47 12.53 -2.93
C ARG A 384 9.87 11.71 -1.72
N LEU A 385 9.50 12.14 -0.50
CA LEU A 385 9.75 11.38 0.73
C LEU A 385 9.03 10.02 0.70
N GLN A 386 7.79 9.96 0.24
CA GLN A 386 7.03 8.71 0.09
C GLN A 386 7.68 7.76 -0.93
N ARG A 387 8.17 8.31 -2.07
CA ARG A 387 8.87 7.52 -3.12
C ARG A 387 10.16 6.86 -2.64
N LEU A 388 10.81 7.37 -1.59
CA LEU A 388 11.98 6.72 -1.00
C LEU A 388 11.67 5.30 -0.52
N GLY A 389 10.42 5.05 -0.10
CA GLY A 389 10.00 3.76 0.41
C GLY A 389 10.57 3.40 1.79
N TYR A 390 11.11 4.36 2.53
CA TYR A 390 11.66 4.17 3.88
C TYR A 390 10.63 4.41 4.98
N PHE A 391 9.50 5.01 4.62
CA PHE A 391 8.47 5.44 5.54
C PHE A 391 7.14 4.73 5.25
N GLU A 392 6.43 4.38 6.31
CA GLU A 392 5.05 3.88 6.25
C GLU A 392 4.08 5.04 6.02
N ASP A 393 4.35 6.16 6.70
CA ASP A 393 3.58 7.39 6.58
C ASP A 393 4.49 8.61 6.56
N VAL A 394 4.07 9.64 5.83
CA VAL A 394 4.72 10.96 5.73
C VAL A 394 3.63 12.01 5.83
N THR A 395 3.59 12.69 6.96
CA THR A 395 2.68 13.81 7.21
C THR A 395 3.49 15.10 7.21
N ILE A 396 3.01 16.12 6.50
CA ILE A 396 3.59 17.46 6.50
C ILE A 396 2.50 18.43 6.96
N GLU A 397 2.74 19.07 8.08
CA GLU A 397 1.87 20.11 8.65
C GLU A 397 2.55 21.45 8.54
N THR A 398 1.76 22.52 8.43
CA THR A 398 2.26 23.87 8.26
C THR A 398 1.63 24.80 9.31
N PRO A 399 1.99 24.65 10.60
CA PRO A 399 1.44 25.45 11.67
C PRO A 399 1.90 26.92 11.54
N ALA A 400 0.96 27.83 11.81
CA ALA A 400 1.27 29.24 11.97
C ALA A 400 2.20 29.47 13.17
N VAL A 401 3.13 30.40 13.03
CA VAL A 401 4.04 30.73 14.13
C VAL A 401 3.37 31.73 15.07
N PRO A 402 3.21 31.41 16.38
CA PRO A 402 2.57 32.33 17.31
C PRO A 402 3.27 33.69 17.35
N GLY A 403 2.48 34.75 17.19
CA GLY A 403 2.97 36.13 17.19
C GLY A 403 3.57 36.64 15.87
N LEU A 404 3.72 35.79 14.84
CA LEU A 404 4.24 36.15 13.52
C LEU A 404 3.22 35.77 12.45
N ALA A 405 2.45 36.75 11.97
CA ALA A 405 1.34 36.50 11.07
C ALA A 405 1.75 36.23 9.60
N ASP A 406 3.04 36.41 9.29
CA ASP A 406 3.65 36.26 7.96
C ASP A 406 4.62 35.05 7.89
N GLN A 407 4.61 34.18 8.89
CA GLN A 407 5.53 33.02 8.95
C GLN A 407 4.80 31.73 9.31
N VAL A 408 5.30 30.65 8.72
CA VAL A 408 4.88 29.28 9.01
C VAL A 408 6.09 28.41 9.28
N ASP A 409 5.95 27.43 10.15
CA ASP A 409 6.88 26.30 10.23
C ASP A 409 6.37 25.17 9.31
N VAL A 410 7.26 24.31 8.87
CA VAL A 410 6.92 23.11 8.11
C VAL A 410 7.37 21.91 8.96
N ASP A 411 6.41 21.21 9.56
CA ASP A 411 6.67 20.06 10.40
C ASP A 411 6.48 18.77 9.59
N VAL A 412 7.60 18.11 9.30
CA VAL A 412 7.65 16.86 8.56
C VAL A 412 7.75 15.72 9.54
N ARG A 413 6.65 14.98 9.74
CA ARG A 413 6.60 13.79 10.57
C ARG A 413 6.62 12.55 9.72
N VAL A 414 7.54 11.64 10.03
CA VAL A 414 7.67 10.38 9.31
C VAL A 414 7.54 9.21 10.28
N LYS A 415 6.89 8.15 9.81
CA LYS A 415 6.86 6.85 10.49
C LYS A 415 7.71 5.87 9.69
N GLU A 416 8.87 5.49 10.25
CA GLU A 416 9.80 4.61 9.57
C GLU A 416 9.29 3.17 9.48
N ARG A 417 9.58 2.52 8.35
CA ARG A 417 9.35 1.09 8.16
C ARG A 417 10.67 0.35 7.94
N PRO A 418 10.72 -0.97 8.13
CA PRO A 418 11.87 -1.77 7.75
C PRO A 418 12.20 -1.56 6.27
N SER A 419 13.44 -1.13 5.99
CA SER A 419 13.92 -0.84 4.63
C SER A 419 14.70 -2.00 4.01
N GLY A 420 14.87 -3.11 4.75
CA GLY A 420 15.42 -4.36 4.27
C GLY A 420 14.37 -5.23 3.60
N ASN A 421 14.71 -5.85 2.49
CA ASN A 421 13.88 -6.80 1.77
C ASN A 421 14.68 -8.08 1.51
N LEU A 422 14.14 -9.21 1.95
CA LEU A 422 14.63 -10.54 1.64
C LEU A 422 13.60 -11.19 0.70
N LEU A 423 14.06 -11.59 -0.46
CA LEU A 423 13.26 -12.31 -1.44
C LEU A 423 13.93 -13.65 -1.72
N ALA A 424 13.17 -14.71 -1.67
CA ALA A 424 13.57 -16.03 -2.12
C ALA A 424 12.41 -16.65 -2.88
N GLY A 425 12.68 -17.21 -4.04
CA GLY A 425 11.66 -17.77 -4.90
C GLY A 425 12.19 -18.93 -5.75
N VAL A 426 11.26 -19.78 -6.13
CA VAL A 426 11.47 -20.84 -7.12
C VAL A 426 10.52 -20.55 -8.27
N GLY A 427 11.06 -20.58 -9.48
CA GLY A 427 10.28 -20.41 -10.70
C GLY A 427 10.53 -21.57 -11.66
N PHE A 428 9.82 -21.55 -12.77
CA PHE A 428 10.03 -22.46 -13.88
C PHE A 428 9.83 -21.71 -15.20
N SER A 429 10.70 -21.98 -16.14
CA SER A 429 10.58 -21.52 -17.52
C SER A 429 10.92 -22.67 -18.46
N GLN A 430 10.24 -22.76 -19.58
CA GLN A 430 10.54 -23.79 -20.57
C GLN A 430 11.97 -23.68 -21.13
N SER A 431 12.47 -22.44 -21.30
CA SER A 431 13.81 -22.20 -21.83
C SER A 431 14.96 -22.38 -20.83
N GLN A 432 14.70 -22.25 -19.51
CA GLN A 432 15.75 -22.28 -18.49
C GLN A 432 15.54 -23.34 -17.40
N GLY A 433 14.44 -24.11 -17.49
CA GLY A 433 14.09 -25.10 -16.49
C GLY A 433 13.69 -24.48 -15.14
N ILE A 434 14.12 -25.09 -14.06
CA ILE A 434 13.86 -24.60 -12.70
C ILE A 434 14.80 -23.41 -12.39
N LEU A 435 14.21 -22.35 -11.86
CA LEU A 435 14.89 -21.12 -11.50
C LEU A 435 14.87 -20.96 -9.97
N PHE A 436 16.03 -20.69 -9.39
CA PHE A 436 16.15 -20.31 -7.99
C PHE A 436 16.63 -18.86 -7.92
N ASN A 437 15.85 -18.02 -7.29
CA ASN A 437 16.17 -16.61 -7.11
C ASN A 437 16.22 -16.31 -5.62
N ALA A 438 17.31 -15.73 -5.15
CA ALA A 438 17.42 -15.21 -3.79
C ALA A 438 18.06 -13.82 -3.83
N SER A 439 17.50 -12.88 -3.11
CA SER A 439 18.10 -11.56 -2.99
C SER A 439 17.86 -10.93 -1.63
N VAL A 440 18.89 -10.26 -1.13
CA VAL A 440 18.83 -9.40 0.05
C VAL A 440 19.11 -8.00 -0.41
N THR A 441 18.18 -7.10 -0.19
CA THR A 441 18.35 -5.69 -0.52
C THR A 441 18.11 -4.86 0.73
N GLN A 442 19.08 -4.06 1.13
CA GLN A 442 18.95 -3.07 2.18
C GLN A 442 18.91 -1.69 1.54
N ASN A 443 17.73 -1.11 1.46
CA ASN A 443 17.56 0.30 1.15
C ASN A 443 17.84 1.11 2.41
N ASN A 444 18.34 2.33 2.28
CA ASN A 444 18.69 3.18 3.42
C ASN A 444 19.72 2.51 4.37
N PHE A 445 20.78 1.93 3.79
CA PHE A 445 21.84 1.24 4.54
C PHE A 445 22.44 2.17 5.60
N LEU A 446 22.40 1.75 6.88
CA LEU A 446 22.82 2.54 8.06
C LEU A 446 22.20 3.95 8.13
N GLY A 447 20.96 4.11 7.64
CA GLY A 447 20.26 5.40 7.68
C GLY A 447 20.79 6.46 6.71
N THR A 448 21.70 6.10 5.81
CA THR A 448 22.40 7.04 4.91
C THR A 448 21.68 7.27 3.58
N GLY A 449 20.56 6.61 3.33
CA GLY A 449 19.85 6.63 2.04
C GLY A 449 20.58 5.88 0.92
N LYS A 450 21.63 5.11 1.23
CA LYS A 450 22.37 4.29 0.30
C LYS A 450 21.73 2.91 0.21
N ARG A 451 21.92 2.23 -0.93
CA ARG A 451 21.39 0.90 -1.18
C ARG A 451 22.52 -0.11 -1.33
N VAL A 452 22.36 -1.26 -0.68
CA VAL A 452 23.22 -2.43 -0.86
C VAL A 452 22.31 -3.60 -1.24
N SER A 453 22.70 -4.36 -2.25
CA SER A 453 21.96 -5.56 -2.66
C SER A 453 22.91 -6.70 -3.01
N LEU A 454 22.53 -7.90 -2.55
CA LEU A 454 23.14 -9.18 -2.94
C LEU A 454 22.04 -9.97 -3.67
N ALA A 455 22.35 -10.48 -4.86
CA ALA A 455 21.43 -11.33 -5.63
C ALA A 455 22.13 -12.60 -6.08
N LEU A 456 21.39 -13.70 -6.01
CA LEU A 456 21.78 -15.03 -6.45
C LEU A 456 20.67 -15.54 -7.35
N ASN A 457 20.97 -15.79 -8.61
CA ASN A 457 20.03 -16.37 -9.57
C ASN A 457 20.68 -17.60 -10.19
N THR A 458 20.00 -18.72 -10.13
CA THR A 458 20.50 -19.98 -10.66
C THR A 458 19.42 -20.66 -11.48
N SER A 459 19.76 -21.05 -12.69
CA SER A 459 18.95 -21.88 -13.56
C SER A 459 19.79 -23.05 -14.11
N ARG A 460 19.20 -23.85 -14.98
CA ARG A 460 19.93 -24.90 -15.70
C ARG A 460 21.07 -24.32 -16.53
N SER A 461 20.80 -23.25 -17.29
CA SER A 461 21.76 -22.65 -18.24
C SER A 461 22.59 -21.49 -17.66
N THR A 462 22.19 -20.89 -16.53
CA THR A 462 22.85 -19.67 -16.05
C THR A 462 22.94 -19.65 -14.53
N GLN A 463 24.13 -19.26 -14.02
CA GLN A 463 24.35 -18.95 -12.61
C GLN A 463 24.84 -17.51 -12.52
N LEU A 464 24.19 -16.67 -11.72
CA LEU A 464 24.54 -15.26 -11.52
C LEU A 464 24.64 -14.93 -10.03
N TYR A 465 25.79 -14.39 -9.64
CA TYR A 465 26.06 -13.82 -8.33
C TYR A 465 26.32 -12.34 -8.50
N ARG A 466 25.63 -11.46 -7.77
CA ARG A 466 25.78 -10.02 -7.93
C ARG A 466 25.76 -9.31 -6.58
N LEU A 467 26.73 -8.44 -6.37
CA LEU A 467 26.81 -7.50 -5.26
C LEU A 467 26.78 -6.09 -5.83
N ALA A 468 25.78 -5.29 -5.44
CA ALA A 468 25.66 -3.92 -5.90
C ALA A 468 25.51 -2.95 -4.72
N TYR A 469 26.19 -1.81 -4.85
CA TYR A 469 26.10 -0.67 -3.95
C TYR A 469 25.71 0.56 -4.73
N THR A 470 24.76 1.35 -4.23
CA THR A 470 24.35 2.61 -4.88
C THR A 470 24.24 3.73 -3.85
N ASN A 471 24.91 4.84 -4.10
CA ASN A 471 24.69 6.11 -3.44
C ASN A 471 23.86 7.00 -4.37
N PRO A 472 22.56 7.23 -4.12
CA PRO A 472 21.69 8.00 -5.02
C PRO A 472 22.00 9.51 -5.02
N TYR A 473 22.71 9.99 -4.00
CA TYR A 473 23.16 11.37 -3.88
C TYR A 473 24.68 11.39 -3.59
N PHE A 474 25.47 11.04 -4.59
CA PHE A 474 26.92 11.21 -4.53
C PHE A 474 27.30 12.69 -4.54
N THR A 475 26.59 13.49 -5.34
CA THR A 475 26.63 14.95 -5.33
C THR A 475 25.32 15.52 -4.76
N VAL A 476 25.33 16.79 -4.35
CA VAL A 476 24.13 17.50 -3.86
C VAL A 476 23.05 17.64 -4.93
N ASP A 477 23.41 17.68 -6.20
CA ASP A 477 22.50 17.78 -7.34
C ASP A 477 21.81 16.44 -7.69
N GLY A 478 22.11 15.36 -6.94
CA GLY A 478 21.44 14.07 -7.12
C GLY A 478 22.10 13.16 -8.16
N ILE A 479 23.35 13.43 -8.56
CA ILE A 479 24.13 12.45 -9.34
C ILE A 479 24.38 11.25 -8.44
N SER A 480 23.97 10.08 -8.90
CA SER A 480 24.20 8.82 -8.21
C SER A 480 25.56 8.21 -8.59
N ARG A 481 26.13 7.44 -7.66
CA ARG A 481 27.31 6.59 -7.93
C ARG A 481 27.01 5.18 -7.47
N GLY A 482 27.23 4.21 -8.35
CA GLY A 482 27.11 2.78 -8.08
C GLY A 482 28.44 2.05 -8.23
N PHE A 483 28.54 0.92 -7.53
CA PHE A 483 29.54 -0.12 -7.71
C PHE A 483 28.81 -1.42 -7.90
N ASP A 484 29.18 -2.18 -8.92
CA ASP A 484 28.60 -3.47 -9.24
C ASP A 484 29.72 -4.50 -9.39
N LEU A 485 29.59 -5.59 -8.66
CA LEU A 485 30.45 -6.75 -8.79
C LEU A 485 29.57 -7.93 -9.14
N SER A 486 29.82 -8.59 -10.24
CA SER A 486 29.05 -9.77 -10.61
C SER A 486 29.93 -10.86 -11.23
N TYR A 487 29.48 -12.09 -11.03
CA TYR A 487 30.02 -13.27 -11.69
C TYR A 487 28.85 -14.03 -12.30
N ARG A 488 28.98 -14.37 -13.59
CA ARG A 488 27.99 -15.10 -14.35
C ARG A 488 28.64 -16.25 -15.10
N ALA A 489 28.18 -17.46 -14.85
CA ALA A 489 28.48 -18.63 -15.66
C ALA A 489 27.27 -18.92 -16.55
N THR A 490 27.49 -19.11 -17.85
CA THR A 490 26.45 -19.43 -18.84
C THR A 490 26.85 -20.68 -19.62
N ASN A 491 26.02 -21.70 -19.58
CA ASN A 491 26.13 -22.88 -20.43
C ASN A 491 25.22 -22.65 -21.65
N PHE A 492 25.81 -22.48 -22.82
CA PHE A 492 25.09 -22.24 -24.07
C PHE A 492 24.50 -23.51 -24.66
N ASP A 493 25.04 -24.70 -24.36
CA ASP A 493 24.45 -25.99 -24.73
C ASP A 493 23.03 -26.11 -24.14
N ASP A 494 22.87 -25.78 -22.85
CA ASP A 494 21.56 -25.74 -22.18
C ASP A 494 20.66 -24.56 -22.60
N LEU A 495 21.23 -23.51 -23.24
CA LEU A 495 20.50 -22.29 -23.59
C LEU A 495 20.06 -22.25 -25.06
N THR A 496 20.94 -22.65 -25.97
CA THR A 496 20.79 -22.53 -27.42
C THR A 496 21.10 -23.83 -28.18
N GLY A 497 21.61 -24.87 -27.50
CA GLY A 497 22.18 -26.07 -28.09
C GLY A 497 23.66 -25.95 -28.42
N ALA A 498 24.22 -24.74 -28.50
CA ALA A 498 25.60 -24.51 -28.90
C ALA A 498 26.61 -24.98 -27.83
N ASP A 499 27.49 -25.90 -28.18
CA ASP A 499 28.42 -26.58 -27.25
C ASP A 499 29.57 -25.67 -26.82
N TYR A 500 29.30 -24.72 -25.94
CA TYR A 500 30.31 -23.93 -25.22
C TYR A 500 29.77 -23.32 -23.92
N THR A 501 30.70 -22.89 -23.06
CA THR A 501 30.38 -22.25 -21.78
C THR A 501 31.19 -20.95 -21.61
N THR A 502 30.63 -19.96 -20.93
CA THR A 502 31.34 -18.72 -20.58
C THR A 502 31.24 -18.42 -19.10
N ASP A 503 32.36 -18.05 -18.50
CA ASP A 503 32.44 -17.49 -17.15
C ASP A 503 32.83 -16.01 -17.24
N VAL A 504 31.97 -15.13 -16.77
CA VAL A 504 32.17 -13.67 -16.90
C VAL A 504 32.17 -13.03 -15.52
N GLY A 505 33.29 -12.44 -15.15
CA GLY A 505 33.46 -11.61 -13.96
C GLY A 505 33.41 -10.13 -14.33
N ILE A 506 32.58 -9.33 -13.66
CA ILE A 506 32.39 -7.91 -13.93
C ILE A 506 32.66 -7.09 -12.67
N ALA A 507 33.42 -6.00 -12.82
CA ALA A 507 33.55 -4.94 -11.85
C ALA A 507 33.22 -3.60 -12.54
N GLU A 508 32.17 -2.92 -12.11
CA GLU A 508 31.68 -1.69 -12.76
C GLU A 508 31.51 -0.55 -11.76
N VAL A 509 31.93 0.64 -12.15
CA VAL A 509 31.60 1.91 -11.50
C VAL A 509 30.68 2.67 -12.43
N ASN A 510 29.50 3.05 -11.94
CA ASN A 510 28.52 3.78 -12.74
C ASN A 510 28.06 5.06 -12.05
N PHE A 511 27.74 6.07 -12.87
CA PHE A 511 27.19 7.34 -12.46
C PHE A 511 25.86 7.55 -13.14
N GLY A 512 24.82 7.89 -12.36
CA GLY A 512 23.48 8.15 -12.88
C GLY A 512 23.12 9.62 -12.70
N LEU A 513 22.76 10.27 -13.80
CA LEU A 513 22.36 11.66 -13.87
C LEU A 513 20.83 11.74 -14.01
N PRO A 514 20.09 12.27 -13.01
CA PRO A 514 18.67 12.52 -13.15
C PRO A 514 18.44 13.72 -14.08
N ILE A 515 17.80 13.49 -15.23
CA ILE A 515 17.49 14.55 -16.21
C ILE A 515 16.11 15.15 -15.87
N SER A 516 15.16 14.30 -15.54
CA SER A 516 13.82 14.69 -15.10
C SER A 516 13.26 13.65 -14.13
N ASP A 517 12.03 13.85 -13.61
CA ASP A 517 11.38 12.88 -12.74
C ASP A 517 11.20 11.50 -13.39
N ASN A 518 11.10 11.47 -14.73
CA ASN A 518 10.87 10.26 -15.52
C ASN A 518 12.08 9.84 -16.38
N SER A 519 13.18 10.59 -16.37
CA SER A 519 14.31 10.37 -17.26
C SER A 519 15.64 10.37 -16.51
N ARG A 520 16.50 9.42 -16.85
CA ARG A 520 17.84 9.27 -16.28
C ARG A 520 18.84 8.90 -17.36
N ALA A 521 20.00 9.54 -17.38
CA ALA A 521 21.18 9.11 -18.12
C ALA A 521 22.16 8.40 -17.17
N GLY A 522 22.97 7.52 -17.69
CA GLY A 522 24.03 6.83 -16.98
C GLY A 522 25.31 6.77 -17.79
N LEU A 523 26.44 6.88 -17.10
CA LEU A 523 27.78 6.63 -17.65
C LEU A 523 28.49 5.66 -16.71
N GLY A 524 29.23 4.70 -17.26
CA GLY A 524 29.95 3.71 -16.48
C GLY A 524 31.33 3.38 -17.07
N PHE A 525 32.14 2.86 -16.18
CA PHE A 525 33.39 2.21 -16.56
C PHE A 525 33.34 0.79 -15.99
N ARG A 526 33.52 -0.21 -16.89
CA ARG A 526 33.42 -1.62 -16.57
C ARG A 526 34.74 -2.31 -16.93
N TYR A 527 35.22 -3.10 -15.99
CA TYR A 527 36.21 -4.15 -16.26
C TYR A 527 35.45 -5.48 -16.34
N GLN A 528 35.73 -6.25 -17.37
CA GLN A 528 35.16 -7.57 -17.64
C GLN A 528 36.27 -8.57 -17.87
N TYR A 529 36.27 -9.65 -17.06
CA TYR A 529 37.07 -10.83 -17.29
C TYR A 529 36.18 -11.93 -17.86
N THR A 530 36.52 -12.43 -19.05
CA THR A 530 35.76 -13.53 -19.67
C THR A 530 36.70 -14.74 -19.81
N HIS A 531 36.26 -15.87 -19.30
CA HIS A 531 36.88 -17.16 -19.55
C HIS A 531 35.91 -17.98 -20.39
N PHE A 532 36.33 -18.33 -21.57
CA PHE A 532 35.57 -19.05 -22.56
C PHE A 532 36.02 -20.51 -22.62
N PHE A 533 35.08 -21.42 -22.58
CA PHE A 533 35.35 -22.87 -22.65
C PHE A 533 34.71 -23.41 -23.93
N PRO A 534 35.49 -23.70 -24.97
CA PRO A 534 34.96 -24.28 -26.19
C PRO A 534 34.57 -25.74 -25.92
N GLY A 535 33.41 -26.13 -26.40
CA GLY A 535 33.00 -27.53 -26.47
C GLY A 535 33.63 -28.24 -27.66
N GLY A 536 33.36 -29.54 -27.78
CA GLY A 536 33.93 -30.38 -28.86
C GLY A 536 33.19 -30.25 -30.20
N ALA A 537 31.91 -29.82 -30.19
CA ALA A 537 31.02 -29.81 -31.36
C ALA A 537 31.09 -28.52 -32.17
N SER A 538 31.21 -27.34 -31.50
CA SER A 538 31.21 -26.03 -32.20
C SER A 538 32.57 -25.71 -32.85
N ARG A 539 32.61 -25.67 -34.15
CA ARG A 539 33.79 -25.23 -34.92
C ARG A 539 34.03 -23.74 -34.81
N LEU A 540 32.99 -22.95 -34.73
CA LEU A 540 33.07 -21.50 -34.53
C LEU A 540 33.75 -21.19 -33.20
N ALA A 541 33.40 -21.90 -32.14
CA ALA A 541 34.02 -21.78 -30.82
C ALA A 541 35.50 -22.18 -30.83
N GLN A 542 35.83 -23.26 -31.49
CA GLN A 542 37.22 -23.71 -31.64
C GLN A 542 38.08 -22.74 -32.46
N ASP A 543 37.60 -22.30 -33.64
CA ASP A 543 38.30 -21.30 -34.49
C ASP A 543 38.53 -19.99 -33.75
N PHE A 544 37.55 -19.57 -32.96
CA PHE A 544 37.67 -18.35 -32.17
C PHE A 544 38.76 -18.46 -31.10
N VAL A 545 38.81 -19.58 -30.38
CA VAL A 545 39.84 -19.83 -29.34
C VAL A 545 41.22 -19.98 -29.97
N ASP A 546 41.33 -20.64 -31.13
CA ASP A 546 42.59 -20.82 -31.83
C ASP A 546 43.19 -19.46 -32.31
N LYS A 547 42.33 -18.52 -32.63
CA LYS A 547 42.74 -17.17 -33.08
C LYS A 547 42.98 -16.18 -31.96
N ASN A 548 42.13 -16.19 -30.92
CA ASN A 548 42.07 -15.13 -29.91
C ASN A 548 42.46 -15.59 -28.50
N GLY A 549 42.52 -16.92 -28.26
CA GLY A 549 42.67 -17.49 -26.91
C GLY A 549 41.34 -17.70 -26.21
N ASP A 550 41.41 -18.12 -24.94
CA ASP A 550 40.24 -18.50 -24.12
C ASP A 550 39.97 -17.56 -22.96
N LYS A 551 40.80 -16.53 -22.73
CA LYS A 551 40.72 -15.59 -21.61
C LYS A 551 40.87 -14.17 -22.06
N PHE A 552 39.93 -13.32 -21.70
CA PHE A 552 39.90 -11.94 -22.17
C PHE A 552 39.74 -10.98 -20.99
N ASN A 553 40.48 -9.89 -21.01
CA ASN A 553 40.39 -8.78 -20.08
C ASN A 553 39.98 -7.54 -20.85
N ASP A 554 38.73 -7.14 -20.66
CA ASP A 554 38.16 -6.06 -21.44
C ASP A 554 37.76 -4.88 -20.57
N PHE A 555 37.94 -3.70 -21.03
CA PHE A 555 37.58 -2.45 -20.38
C PHE A 555 36.55 -1.72 -21.23
N PHE A 556 35.40 -1.45 -20.71
CA PHE A 556 34.30 -0.80 -21.42
C PHE A 556 33.98 0.58 -20.85
N LEU A 557 33.67 1.50 -21.75
CA LEU A 557 32.84 2.65 -21.42
C LEU A 557 31.39 2.30 -21.73
N THR A 558 30.50 2.50 -20.73
CA THR A 558 29.09 2.26 -20.90
C THR A 558 28.30 3.56 -20.81
N ALA A 559 27.27 3.70 -21.65
CA ALA A 559 26.35 4.83 -21.63
C ALA A 559 24.90 4.30 -21.66
N SER A 560 24.04 4.91 -20.89
CA SER A 560 22.63 4.52 -20.87
C SER A 560 21.71 5.74 -20.78
N TYR A 561 20.52 5.60 -21.35
CA TYR A 561 19.43 6.53 -21.17
C TYR A 561 18.16 5.75 -20.94
N THR A 562 17.41 6.10 -19.89
CA THR A 562 16.12 5.49 -19.57
C THR A 562 15.10 6.58 -19.33
N ARG A 563 13.96 6.48 -20.01
CA ARG A 563 12.76 7.27 -19.74
C ARG A 563 11.61 6.32 -19.45
N ASP A 564 10.94 6.51 -18.30
CA ASP A 564 9.79 5.71 -17.89
C ASP A 564 8.66 6.63 -17.42
N SER A 565 7.60 6.71 -18.22
CA SER A 565 6.41 7.52 -17.96
C SER A 565 5.14 6.68 -17.79
N ARG A 566 5.31 5.38 -17.53
CA ARG A 566 4.17 4.45 -17.34
C ARG A 566 3.39 4.78 -16.08
N ASP A 567 2.07 4.59 -16.14
CA ASP A 567 1.16 4.70 -14.99
C ASP A 567 1.30 3.54 -13.98
N SER A 568 1.80 2.39 -14.44
CA SER A 568 2.07 1.21 -13.61
C SER A 568 3.32 0.48 -14.09
N ALA A 569 4.10 -0.07 -13.16
CA ALA A 569 5.29 -0.87 -13.50
C ALA A 569 4.93 -2.27 -14.02
N ILE A 570 3.82 -2.86 -13.54
CA ILE A 570 3.45 -4.27 -13.82
C ILE A 570 2.45 -4.36 -14.97
N PHE A 571 1.31 -3.71 -14.84
CA PHE A 571 0.26 -3.71 -15.87
C PHE A 571 -0.05 -2.27 -16.31
N PRO A 572 0.85 -1.63 -17.09
CA PRO A 572 0.63 -0.29 -17.57
C PRO A 572 -0.51 -0.23 -18.59
N ASN A 573 -1.32 0.82 -18.49
CA ASN A 573 -2.36 1.13 -19.46
C ASN A 573 -2.04 2.37 -20.28
N ARG A 574 -1.14 3.23 -19.76
CA ARG A 574 -0.74 4.49 -20.38
C ARG A 574 0.73 4.78 -20.15
N GLY A 575 1.35 5.50 -21.10
CA GLY A 575 2.72 5.97 -20.98
C GLY A 575 3.70 5.11 -21.77
N ALA A 576 4.98 5.33 -21.56
CA ALA A 576 6.05 4.67 -22.31
C ALA A 576 7.25 4.35 -21.42
N VAL A 577 8.00 3.32 -21.78
CA VAL A 577 9.37 3.13 -21.33
C VAL A 577 10.28 3.02 -22.54
N GLN A 578 11.39 3.76 -22.51
CA GLN A 578 12.42 3.78 -23.53
C GLN A 578 13.76 3.57 -22.85
N ARG A 579 14.58 2.68 -23.38
CA ARG A 579 15.92 2.40 -22.90
C ARG A 579 16.88 2.38 -24.07
N ILE A 580 17.97 3.10 -23.93
CA ILE A 580 19.11 3.07 -24.85
C ILE A 580 20.31 2.68 -24.00
N PHE A 581 21.03 1.69 -24.42
CA PHE A 581 22.25 1.23 -23.77
C PHE A 581 23.32 1.02 -24.83
N GLY A 582 24.47 1.61 -24.63
CA GLY A 582 25.64 1.44 -25.47
C GLY A 582 26.86 1.13 -24.63
N GLU A 583 27.71 0.29 -25.15
CA GLU A 583 29.03 -0.03 -24.59
C GLU A 583 30.07 -0.10 -25.70
N ILE A 584 31.27 0.31 -25.40
CA ILE A 584 32.41 0.25 -26.29
C ILE A 584 33.63 -0.18 -25.49
N ALA A 585 34.33 -1.20 -25.97
CA ALA A 585 35.64 -1.58 -25.45
C ALA A 585 36.63 -0.45 -25.71
N ILE A 586 37.50 -0.15 -24.77
CA ILE A 586 38.53 0.89 -24.98
C ILE A 586 39.86 0.24 -25.37
N PRO A 587 40.79 0.99 -26.00
CA PRO A 587 42.13 0.48 -26.34
C PRO A 587 42.84 -0.07 -25.10
N GLY A 588 43.42 -1.27 -25.24
CA GLY A 588 43.98 -2.07 -24.13
C GLY A 588 43.10 -3.20 -23.68
N SER A 589 41.87 -3.34 -24.22
CA SER A 589 41.05 -4.53 -24.12
C SER A 589 41.60 -5.62 -25.03
N ASP A 590 41.48 -6.88 -24.61
CA ASP A 590 41.86 -8.04 -25.45
C ASP A 590 40.91 -8.20 -26.63
N LEU A 591 39.61 -7.87 -26.44
CA LEU A 591 38.58 -7.84 -27.47
C LEU A 591 38.09 -6.39 -27.67
N GLN A 592 38.14 -5.89 -28.91
CA GLN A 592 37.73 -4.53 -29.24
C GLN A 592 36.43 -4.54 -30.05
N TYR A 593 35.32 -4.26 -29.39
CA TYR A 593 34.00 -4.23 -30.01
C TYR A 593 33.07 -3.21 -29.32
N TYR A 594 31.97 -2.90 -29.97
CA TYR A 594 30.92 -2.07 -29.40
C TYR A 594 29.56 -2.73 -29.60
N ARG A 595 28.63 -2.40 -28.69
CA ARG A 595 27.24 -2.83 -28.77
C ARG A 595 26.30 -1.68 -28.46
N LEU A 596 25.21 -1.58 -29.20
CA LEU A 596 24.10 -0.65 -28.97
C LEU A 596 22.82 -1.45 -28.90
N ASN A 597 22.03 -1.18 -27.87
CA ASN A 597 20.67 -1.75 -27.72
C ASN A 597 19.67 -0.63 -27.46
N VAL A 598 18.57 -0.63 -28.22
CA VAL A 598 17.48 0.34 -28.11
C VAL A 598 16.18 -0.41 -27.90
N GLN A 599 15.54 -0.20 -26.75
CA GLN A 599 14.28 -0.82 -26.38
C GLN A 599 13.20 0.23 -26.16
N GLY A 600 12.02 0.00 -26.70
CA GLY A 600 10.88 0.86 -26.54
C GLY A 600 9.60 0.07 -26.25
N ARG A 601 8.78 0.54 -25.31
CA ARG A 601 7.44 0.04 -25.07
C ARG A 601 6.51 1.24 -24.89
N GLN A 602 5.45 1.31 -25.70
CA GLN A 602 4.45 2.37 -25.65
C GLN A 602 3.08 1.76 -25.32
N TYR A 603 2.34 2.36 -24.39
CA TYR A 603 1.00 1.93 -23.99
C TYR A 603 0.01 3.06 -24.27
N ILE A 604 -1.04 2.76 -25.03
CA ILE A 604 -2.06 3.71 -25.48
C ILE A 604 -3.43 3.16 -25.07
N PRO A 605 -4.17 3.82 -24.18
CA PRO A 605 -5.52 3.42 -23.85
C PRO A 605 -6.45 3.69 -25.03
N LEU A 606 -6.97 2.63 -25.65
CA LEU A 606 -7.97 2.72 -26.74
C LEU A 606 -9.35 3.02 -26.17
N THR A 607 -9.67 2.40 -25.04
CA THR A 607 -10.89 2.61 -24.28
C THR A 607 -10.58 2.46 -22.79
N ARG A 608 -11.59 2.59 -21.92
CA ARG A 608 -11.41 2.29 -20.48
C ARG A 608 -11.03 0.82 -20.19
N ARG A 609 -11.23 -0.10 -21.15
CA ARG A 609 -10.99 -1.54 -20.99
C ARG A 609 -9.86 -2.07 -21.86
N PHE A 610 -9.57 -1.44 -22.99
CA PHE A 610 -8.58 -1.93 -23.93
C PHE A 610 -7.38 -1.02 -23.99
N THR A 611 -6.19 -1.61 -23.92
CA THR A 611 -4.91 -0.94 -24.06
C THR A 611 -4.16 -1.51 -25.25
N PHE A 612 -3.73 -0.67 -26.15
CA PHE A 612 -2.81 -1.03 -27.23
C PHE A 612 -1.37 -0.85 -26.73
N ALA A 613 -0.53 -1.84 -27.00
CA ALA A 613 0.89 -1.79 -26.69
C ALA A 613 1.73 -2.04 -27.93
N LEU A 614 2.70 -1.18 -28.14
CA LEU A 614 3.78 -1.33 -29.14
C LEU A 614 5.08 -1.60 -28.38
N LYS A 615 5.77 -2.69 -28.75
CA LYS A 615 7.10 -3.03 -28.21
C LYS A 615 8.09 -3.15 -29.36
N GLY A 616 9.33 -2.75 -29.13
CA GLY A 616 10.42 -2.91 -30.09
C GLY A 616 11.76 -3.05 -29.38
N ASP A 617 12.65 -3.86 -29.93
CA ASP A 617 14.02 -4.08 -29.48
C ASP A 617 14.93 -4.15 -30.70
N LEU A 618 15.88 -3.21 -30.77
CA LEU A 618 16.90 -3.13 -31.81
C LEU A 618 18.28 -3.27 -31.17
N GLY A 619 19.07 -4.22 -31.61
CA GLY A 619 20.43 -4.47 -31.17
C GLY A 619 21.38 -4.42 -32.36
N TYR A 620 22.55 -3.78 -32.20
CA TYR A 620 23.61 -3.82 -33.16
C TYR A 620 24.99 -3.83 -32.48
N GLY A 621 25.87 -4.66 -32.95
CA GLY A 621 27.24 -4.73 -32.47
C GLY A 621 28.22 -5.04 -33.60
N ALA A 622 29.46 -4.62 -33.44
CA ALA A 622 30.51 -4.93 -34.38
C ALA A 622 31.92 -4.85 -33.72
N GLY A 623 32.85 -5.63 -34.26
CA GLY A 623 34.23 -5.53 -33.89
C GLY A 623 34.91 -4.28 -34.47
N TYR A 624 36.04 -3.87 -33.91
CA TYR A 624 36.91 -2.84 -34.45
C TYR A 624 38.36 -3.06 -34.00
N GLY A 625 39.30 -2.35 -34.60
CA GLY A 625 40.73 -2.50 -34.28
C GLY A 625 41.22 -3.89 -34.65
N ASP A 626 41.77 -4.62 -33.70
CA ASP A 626 42.31 -5.96 -33.91
C ASP A 626 41.22 -7.07 -33.83
N THR A 627 39.97 -6.70 -33.46
CA THR A 627 38.84 -7.62 -33.41
C THR A 627 37.97 -7.43 -34.64
N GLU A 628 38.00 -8.40 -35.54
CA GLU A 628 37.36 -8.30 -36.86
C GLU A 628 35.83 -8.34 -36.77
N GLN A 629 35.25 -9.03 -35.76
CA GLN A 629 33.81 -9.30 -35.63
C GLN A 629 33.35 -9.13 -34.17
N LEU A 630 32.06 -8.93 -33.98
CA LEU A 630 31.48 -9.07 -32.64
C LEU A 630 31.77 -10.48 -32.13
N PRO A 631 32.36 -10.66 -30.91
CA PRO A 631 32.50 -11.96 -30.33
C PRO A 631 31.13 -12.70 -30.26
N PHE A 632 31.02 -13.87 -30.87
CA PHE A 632 29.73 -14.53 -31.08
C PHE A 632 29.02 -14.89 -29.80
N PHE A 633 29.70 -15.09 -28.67
CA PHE A 633 29.10 -15.30 -27.35
C PHE A 633 28.46 -14.05 -26.77
N ASP A 634 28.68 -12.88 -27.39
CA ASP A 634 28.00 -11.62 -27.09
C ASP A 634 26.97 -11.21 -28.16
N ASN A 635 26.65 -12.10 -29.09
CA ASN A 635 25.61 -11.93 -30.09
C ASN A 635 24.20 -11.69 -29.46
N PHE A 636 23.35 -11.12 -30.27
CA PHE A 636 21.93 -11.00 -29.98
C PHE A 636 21.21 -12.26 -30.42
N TYR A 637 20.17 -12.63 -29.67
CA TYR A 637 19.32 -13.77 -29.97
C TYR A 637 17.85 -13.34 -30.06
N ALA A 638 17.04 -14.08 -30.82
CA ALA A 638 15.59 -13.94 -30.92
C ALA A 638 14.89 -15.30 -30.88
N GLY A 639 13.57 -15.30 -30.71
CA GLY A 639 12.74 -16.45 -30.43
C GLY A 639 12.34 -16.52 -28.96
N GLY A 640 11.22 -17.16 -28.66
CA GLY A 640 10.70 -17.39 -27.32
C GLY A 640 9.81 -16.30 -26.77
N PRO A 641 9.34 -16.51 -25.52
CA PRO A 641 8.29 -15.68 -24.89
C PRO A 641 8.69 -14.21 -24.66
N GLN A 642 9.98 -13.90 -24.69
CA GLN A 642 10.53 -12.54 -24.47
C GLN A 642 10.72 -11.72 -25.76
N SER A 643 10.63 -12.35 -26.95
CA SER A 643 10.87 -11.70 -28.25
C SER A 643 9.83 -12.05 -29.30
N VAL A 644 9.96 -13.17 -30.02
CA VAL A 644 9.00 -13.65 -31.03
C VAL A 644 8.39 -14.94 -30.52
N ARG A 645 7.19 -14.85 -29.96
CA ARG A 645 6.47 -16.01 -29.42
C ARG A 645 6.07 -16.98 -30.55
N GLY A 646 5.94 -18.27 -30.23
CA GLY A 646 5.66 -19.28 -31.24
C GLY A 646 6.89 -19.98 -31.81
N TYR A 647 8.06 -19.39 -31.60
CA TYR A 647 9.37 -19.99 -31.86
C TYR A 647 10.06 -20.36 -30.56
N GLU A 648 10.91 -21.36 -30.59
CA GLU A 648 11.70 -21.73 -29.41
C GLU A 648 12.62 -20.59 -28.97
N ALA A 649 12.95 -20.57 -27.69
CA ALA A 649 13.80 -19.50 -27.14
C ALA A 649 15.20 -19.56 -27.77
N TYR A 650 15.69 -18.41 -28.25
CA TYR A 650 17.01 -18.22 -28.83
C TYR A 650 17.25 -18.97 -30.16
N SER A 651 16.22 -19.56 -30.79
CA SER A 651 16.36 -20.42 -31.97
C SER A 651 16.38 -19.69 -33.33
N LEU A 652 16.01 -18.40 -33.35
CA LEU A 652 15.93 -17.64 -34.59
C LEU A 652 17.28 -17.06 -35.00
N GLY A 653 17.57 -17.11 -36.29
CA GLY A 653 18.73 -16.46 -36.92
C GLY A 653 19.70 -17.45 -37.55
N PRO A 654 20.94 -16.97 -37.87
CA PRO A 654 21.97 -17.76 -38.50
C PRO A 654 22.39 -18.96 -37.69
N ARG A 655 22.80 -20.03 -38.41
CA ARG A 655 23.30 -21.26 -37.84
C ARG A 655 24.77 -21.52 -38.25
N GLU A 656 25.42 -22.39 -37.50
CA GLU A 656 26.80 -22.77 -37.77
C GLU A 656 26.88 -23.75 -38.97
N PHE A 657 27.77 -23.49 -39.91
CA PHE A 657 28.01 -24.40 -41.03
C PHE A 657 28.80 -25.63 -40.65
N GLY A 658 28.26 -26.79 -40.96
CA GLY A 658 28.97 -28.07 -40.85
C GLY A 658 29.28 -28.52 -39.43
N GLY A 659 28.60 -27.95 -38.45
CA GLY A 659 28.45 -28.42 -37.06
C GLY A 659 27.09 -29.04 -36.85
N ASP A 660 26.55 -28.90 -35.63
CA ASP A 660 25.23 -29.43 -35.23
C ASP A 660 24.08 -28.48 -35.70
N GLU A 661 24.34 -27.50 -36.55
CA GLU A 661 23.42 -26.49 -37.06
C GLU A 661 22.73 -25.66 -35.98
N ASP A 662 23.43 -25.49 -34.84
CA ASP A 662 22.90 -24.71 -33.71
C ASP A 662 22.81 -23.22 -34.01
N PRO A 663 21.84 -22.50 -33.42
CA PRO A 663 21.71 -21.05 -33.56
C PRO A 663 22.89 -20.33 -32.90
N VAL A 664 23.59 -19.51 -33.68
CA VAL A 664 24.74 -18.71 -33.19
C VAL A 664 24.36 -17.27 -32.87
N GLY A 665 23.07 -16.90 -33.04
CA GLY A 665 22.64 -15.54 -32.89
C GLY A 665 23.15 -14.64 -34.05
N GLY A 666 23.13 -13.34 -33.82
CA GLY A 666 23.59 -12.36 -34.81
C GLY A 666 24.06 -11.06 -34.17
N ASN A 667 24.82 -10.30 -34.96
CA ASN A 667 25.31 -9.00 -34.53
C ASN A 667 24.29 -7.86 -34.77
N LEU A 668 23.18 -8.15 -35.50
CA LEU A 668 22.05 -7.24 -35.70
C LEU A 668 20.76 -7.95 -35.29
N LYS A 669 19.94 -7.30 -34.44
CA LYS A 669 18.64 -7.77 -33.94
C LYS A 669 17.56 -6.75 -34.24
N LEU A 670 16.43 -7.22 -34.72
CA LEU A 670 15.20 -6.45 -34.77
C LEU A 670 14.04 -7.33 -34.34
N THR A 671 13.40 -6.98 -33.21
CA THR A 671 12.16 -7.63 -32.78
C THR A 671 11.11 -6.61 -32.41
N GLY A 672 9.84 -6.94 -32.61
CA GLY A 672 8.74 -6.08 -32.26
C GLY A 672 7.47 -6.84 -31.94
N SER A 673 6.56 -6.20 -31.24
CA SER A 673 5.25 -6.77 -30.87
C SER A 673 4.18 -5.69 -30.86
N LEU A 674 3.06 -6.01 -31.47
CA LEU A 674 1.81 -5.25 -31.42
C LEU A 674 0.84 -6.03 -30.56
N GLU A 675 0.37 -5.46 -29.45
CA GLU A 675 -0.49 -6.17 -28.53
C GLU A 675 -1.73 -5.36 -28.16
N ILE A 676 -2.85 -6.03 -28.01
CA ILE A 676 -4.07 -5.45 -27.45
C ILE A 676 -4.39 -6.17 -26.16
N TYR A 677 -4.36 -5.43 -25.07
CA TYR A 677 -4.67 -5.95 -23.74
C TYR A 677 -6.10 -5.64 -23.31
N ALA A 678 -6.69 -6.60 -22.59
CA ALA A 678 -7.98 -6.47 -21.95
C ALA A 678 -7.93 -6.98 -20.51
N PRO A 679 -8.73 -6.42 -19.59
CA PRO A 679 -8.95 -7.03 -18.29
C PRO A 679 -9.76 -8.32 -18.46
N PRO A 680 -9.69 -9.26 -17.50
CA PRO A 680 -10.50 -10.47 -17.54
C PRO A 680 -12.00 -10.11 -17.53
N PRO A 681 -12.88 -10.93 -18.14
CA PRO A 681 -14.32 -10.70 -18.12
C PRO A 681 -14.95 -10.84 -16.73
N ILE A 682 -14.16 -11.28 -15.74
CA ILE A 682 -14.53 -11.46 -14.34
C ILE A 682 -14.06 -10.25 -13.56
N GLY A 683 -14.96 -9.37 -13.17
CA GLY A 683 -14.66 -8.15 -12.41
C GLY A 683 -14.14 -8.42 -10.99
N GLY A 684 -13.73 -7.37 -10.28
CA GLY A 684 -13.26 -7.39 -8.89
C GLY A 684 -11.73 -7.50 -8.77
N ARG A 685 -11.21 -8.16 -7.73
CA ARG A 685 -9.76 -8.24 -7.45
C ARG A 685 -8.90 -8.79 -8.58
N PHE A 686 -9.47 -9.58 -9.49
CA PHE A 686 -8.75 -10.12 -10.65
C PHE A 686 -8.49 -9.07 -11.74
N GLU A 687 -9.25 -7.99 -11.78
CA GLU A 687 -9.11 -6.92 -12.78
C GLU A 687 -7.72 -6.27 -12.77
N ASN A 688 -7.10 -6.14 -11.57
CA ASN A 688 -5.78 -5.56 -11.39
C ASN A 688 -4.64 -6.61 -11.33
N SER A 689 -4.96 -7.90 -11.29
CA SER A 689 -3.96 -8.97 -11.16
C SER A 689 -3.87 -9.88 -12.37
N VAL A 690 -4.83 -9.80 -13.30
CA VAL A 690 -4.89 -10.62 -14.52
C VAL A 690 -4.99 -9.72 -15.74
N ARG A 691 -4.26 -10.07 -16.79
CA ARG A 691 -4.29 -9.41 -18.09
C ARG A 691 -4.39 -10.44 -19.20
N LEU A 692 -5.31 -10.24 -20.13
CA LEU A 692 -5.42 -10.99 -21.37
C LEU A 692 -4.86 -10.15 -22.51
N GLY A 693 -4.22 -10.80 -23.48
CA GLY A 693 -3.66 -10.12 -24.64
C GLY A 693 -3.90 -10.90 -25.93
N ALA A 694 -4.09 -10.18 -27.01
CA ALA A 694 -3.90 -10.69 -28.36
C ALA A 694 -2.68 -9.98 -28.95
N PHE A 695 -1.82 -10.71 -29.64
CA PHE A 695 -0.55 -10.17 -30.08
C PHE A 695 -0.23 -10.56 -31.53
N PHE A 696 0.61 -9.73 -32.14
CA PHE A 696 1.32 -10.00 -33.36
C PHE A 696 2.80 -9.64 -33.14
N ASP A 697 3.65 -10.66 -33.17
CA ASP A 697 5.10 -10.51 -32.99
C ASP A 697 5.81 -10.64 -34.34
N PHE A 698 6.92 -9.92 -34.48
CA PHE A 698 7.80 -10.03 -35.62
C PHE A 698 9.26 -9.84 -35.18
N GLY A 699 10.16 -10.49 -35.89
CA GLY A 699 11.57 -10.26 -35.61
C GLY A 699 12.48 -11.34 -36.17
N ASN A 700 13.77 -11.01 -36.14
CA ASN A 700 14.87 -11.92 -36.45
C ASN A 700 16.19 -11.34 -35.92
N VAL A 701 17.25 -12.12 -36.04
CA VAL A 701 18.64 -11.69 -35.91
C VAL A 701 19.39 -12.01 -37.19
N TRP A 702 20.38 -11.22 -37.50
CA TRP A 702 21.19 -11.35 -38.71
C TRP A 702 22.64 -11.29 -38.37
N TRP A 703 23.47 -12.03 -39.12
CA TRP A 703 24.90 -11.92 -39.12
C TRP A 703 25.33 -11.08 -40.34
N THR A 704 25.73 -9.85 -40.11
CA THR A 704 26.05 -8.88 -41.16
C THR A 704 27.53 -8.83 -41.47
N GLU A 705 28.37 -9.57 -40.75
CA GLU A 705 29.80 -9.67 -40.89
C GLU A 705 30.15 -10.93 -41.71
N SER A 706 31.35 -10.96 -42.32
CA SER A 706 31.76 -12.07 -43.16
C SER A 706 32.41 -13.17 -42.29
N ASN A 707 31.84 -14.36 -42.21
CA ASN A 707 32.43 -15.51 -41.55
C ASN A 707 32.14 -16.79 -42.36
N SER A 708 33.18 -17.59 -42.64
CA SER A 708 33.04 -18.80 -43.45
C SER A 708 32.37 -19.98 -42.69
N LEU A 709 32.24 -19.89 -41.38
CA LEU A 709 31.65 -20.90 -40.52
C LEU A 709 30.20 -20.58 -40.16
N VAL A 710 29.68 -19.44 -40.55
CA VAL A 710 28.30 -19.01 -40.26
C VAL A 710 27.62 -18.69 -41.57
N GLU A 711 26.38 -19.08 -41.70
CA GLU A 711 25.59 -18.74 -42.88
C GLU A 711 25.41 -17.21 -42.99
N PRO A 712 25.92 -16.59 -44.05
CA PRO A 712 25.84 -15.14 -44.22
C PRO A 712 24.41 -14.75 -44.58
N THR A 713 23.63 -14.32 -43.62
CA THR A 713 22.24 -13.90 -43.87
C THR A 713 22.17 -12.44 -44.38
N GLY A 714 23.17 -11.60 -44.08
CA GLY A 714 23.07 -10.17 -44.32
C GLY A 714 21.79 -9.60 -43.71
N PHE A 715 21.59 -8.29 -43.83
CA PHE A 715 20.31 -7.71 -43.41
C PHE A 715 19.26 -7.86 -44.51
N ASP A 716 18.25 -8.70 -44.27
CA ASP A 716 17.10 -8.89 -45.15
C ASP A 716 15.81 -8.89 -44.37
N LEU A 717 14.93 -7.93 -44.66
CA LEU A 717 13.58 -7.86 -44.03
C LEU A 717 12.69 -9.01 -44.49
N GLY A 718 12.98 -9.70 -45.62
CA GLY A 718 12.29 -10.91 -46.07
C GLY A 718 12.50 -12.09 -45.10
N GLU A 719 13.53 -12.08 -44.28
CA GLU A 719 13.85 -13.10 -43.29
C GLU A 719 13.14 -12.87 -41.93
N LEU A 720 12.32 -11.81 -41.83
CA LEU A 720 11.54 -11.62 -40.61
C LEU A 720 10.58 -12.79 -40.39
N ARG A 721 10.57 -13.30 -39.19
CA ARG A 721 9.60 -14.27 -38.70
C ARG A 721 8.43 -13.55 -38.06
N TYR A 722 7.24 -14.06 -38.29
CA TYR A 722 5.98 -13.49 -37.74
C TYR A 722 5.25 -14.55 -36.94
N SER A 723 4.60 -14.12 -35.87
CA SER A 723 3.67 -14.96 -35.13
C SER A 723 2.50 -14.15 -34.60
N THR A 724 1.38 -14.82 -34.40
CA THR A 724 0.18 -14.22 -33.80
C THR A 724 -0.40 -15.15 -32.76
N GLY A 725 -1.08 -14.61 -31.76
CA GLY A 725 -1.61 -15.46 -30.71
C GLY A 725 -2.31 -14.74 -29.58
N LEU A 726 -2.53 -15.49 -28.53
CA LEU A 726 -3.16 -15.02 -27.30
C LEU A 726 -2.19 -15.17 -26.12
N SER A 727 -2.20 -14.19 -25.23
CA SER A 727 -1.42 -14.19 -24.01
C SER A 727 -2.30 -14.03 -22.78
N PHE A 728 -1.89 -14.66 -21.69
CA PHE A 728 -2.47 -14.57 -20.38
C PHE A 728 -1.37 -14.28 -19.37
N ALA A 729 -1.54 -13.24 -18.59
CA ALA A 729 -0.63 -12.88 -17.51
C ALA A 729 -1.40 -12.77 -16.20
N TRP A 730 -0.90 -13.42 -15.15
CA TRP A 730 -1.50 -13.38 -13.82
C TRP A 730 -0.44 -13.15 -12.75
N LEU A 731 -0.60 -12.06 -12.01
CA LEU A 731 0.18 -11.80 -10.80
C LEU A 731 -0.50 -12.50 -9.63
N SER A 732 -0.14 -13.76 -9.42
CA SER A 732 -0.69 -14.58 -8.35
C SER A 732 0.02 -14.28 -7.01
N PRO A 733 -0.59 -14.61 -5.85
CA PRO A 733 0.06 -14.48 -4.54
C PRO A 733 1.35 -15.30 -4.40
N VAL A 734 1.53 -16.33 -5.22
CA VAL A 734 2.70 -17.23 -5.19
C VAL A 734 3.71 -16.93 -6.30
N GLY A 735 3.45 -15.96 -7.19
CA GLY A 735 4.35 -15.56 -8.26
C GLY A 735 3.64 -15.16 -9.54
N ALA A 736 4.37 -14.56 -10.46
CA ALA A 736 3.87 -14.16 -11.77
C ALA A 736 3.77 -15.40 -12.68
N LEU A 737 2.62 -15.59 -13.32
CA LEU A 737 2.36 -16.63 -14.32
C LEU A 737 2.14 -15.98 -15.68
N SER A 738 2.87 -16.41 -16.70
CA SER A 738 2.69 -16.03 -18.08
C SER A 738 2.41 -17.26 -18.94
N LEU A 739 1.38 -17.18 -19.77
CA LEU A 739 1.02 -18.21 -20.76
C LEU A 739 0.85 -17.54 -22.10
N SER A 740 1.32 -18.17 -23.16
CA SER A 740 1.02 -17.76 -24.53
C SER A 740 0.71 -18.96 -25.42
N LEU A 741 -0.29 -18.77 -26.28
CA LEU A 741 -0.59 -19.65 -27.39
C LEU A 741 -0.29 -18.86 -28.65
N ALA A 742 0.75 -19.24 -29.37
CA ALA A 742 1.28 -18.52 -30.50
C ALA A 742 1.29 -19.43 -31.74
N TYR A 743 0.86 -18.87 -32.85
CA TYR A 743 0.91 -19.55 -34.17
C TYR A 743 2.01 -18.87 -34.98
N PRO A 744 3.09 -19.57 -35.36
CA PRO A 744 4.10 -19.07 -36.28
C PRO A 744 3.50 -18.98 -37.68
N VAL A 745 3.58 -17.76 -38.29
CA VAL A 745 2.87 -17.50 -39.55
C VAL A 745 3.70 -17.93 -40.78
N ASN A 746 5.02 -17.72 -40.73
CA ASN A 746 5.96 -17.93 -41.83
C ASN A 746 7.23 -18.68 -41.39
N SER A 747 7.05 -19.72 -40.58
CA SER A 747 8.20 -20.58 -40.19
C SER A 747 8.80 -21.27 -41.41
N LYS A 748 10.10 -21.44 -41.41
CA LYS A 748 10.86 -22.26 -42.36
C LYS A 748 11.17 -23.63 -41.76
N ASP A 749 11.69 -24.53 -42.59
CA ASP A 749 11.97 -25.92 -42.17
C ASP A 749 13.06 -25.98 -41.06
N GLU A 750 13.98 -25.01 -41.04
CA GLU A 750 15.02 -24.88 -40.02
C GLU A 750 14.57 -24.24 -38.70
N ASP A 751 13.37 -23.65 -38.67
CA ASP A 751 12.87 -22.94 -37.48
C ASP A 751 12.30 -23.93 -36.44
N GLU A 752 12.75 -23.83 -35.22
CA GLU A 752 12.19 -24.56 -34.08
C GLU A 752 10.96 -23.82 -33.54
N THR A 753 9.80 -24.48 -33.66
CA THR A 753 8.54 -23.85 -33.27
C THR A 753 8.03 -24.36 -31.94
N GLN A 754 7.48 -23.46 -31.10
CA GLN A 754 6.92 -23.79 -29.81
C GLN A 754 5.59 -23.03 -29.61
N VAL A 755 4.47 -23.66 -30.00
CA VAL A 755 3.15 -23.06 -30.01
C VAL A 755 2.64 -22.67 -28.62
N PHE A 756 2.91 -23.47 -27.61
CA PHE A 756 2.55 -23.21 -26.22
C PHE A 756 3.79 -22.85 -25.39
N GLN A 757 3.76 -21.68 -24.80
CA GLN A 757 4.85 -21.19 -23.98
C GLN A 757 4.33 -20.75 -22.61
N PHE A 758 5.04 -21.14 -21.55
CA PHE A 758 4.70 -20.69 -20.22
C PHE A 758 5.92 -20.41 -19.35
N SER A 759 5.74 -19.49 -18.39
CA SER A 759 6.71 -19.24 -17.32
C SER A 759 5.97 -18.96 -16.01
N PHE A 760 6.59 -19.35 -14.91
CA PHE A 760 6.09 -19.12 -13.56
C PHE A 760 7.21 -18.58 -12.68
N GLY A 761 6.91 -17.62 -11.79
CA GLY A 761 7.88 -17.04 -10.87
C GLY A 761 8.83 -16.02 -11.50
N GLN A 762 8.74 -15.76 -12.81
CA GLN A 762 9.46 -14.67 -13.49
C GLN A 762 8.55 -13.43 -13.58
N ALA A 763 9.12 -12.25 -13.41
CA ALA A 763 8.41 -11.00 -13.69
C ALA A 763 8.21 -10.81 -15.21
N PHE A 764 7.09 -10.22 -15.61
CA PHE A 764 6.70 -9.96 -17.00
C PHE A 764 7.56 -8.89 -17.67
#